data_0fd2a8dfdaca0f6a8a02ecacb08fe4ee
#
_entry.id   0fd2a8dfdaca0f6a8a02ecacb08fe4ee
#
_cell.length_a   1.000
_cell.length_b   1.000
_cell.length_c   1.000
_cell.angle_alpha   90.00
_cell.angle_beta   90.00
_cell.angle_gamma   90.00
#
_symmetry.space_group_name_H-M   'P 1'
#
loop_
_entity.id
_entity.type
_entity.pdbx_description
1 polymer ?
#
loop_
_entity_poly.entity_id
_entity_poly.type
_entity_poly.pdbx_seq_one_letter_code
_entity_poly.pdbx_strand_id
1 'polypeptide(L)'
;VLAFPLASGGSVTAAAIGSGLGAAFGPRLARSDLRSLALVGLGVGGVFLAILLRFLFVDTQLLASSLGPSTSLRSGDFLFFLVAPASVSLSLRALATRRRGLQALEVGLVGVAFAQLVVAHRQGAINRPFELADPILASGGDPTDLLFAVGAAATAVVVLLLLGERSLWRSLMHLSVVALLLLLFLGTSSVIEMPEPEQDPSGLGLRPEEGEGESDDQQSQNGQGGGSSNPEPNEELEFQDELEQPQSATPVGVVVFHDDWSPPYGVYYLRQAAFSQYNGRRLVAATQLGVDGDLARDFPTVAYDVAEPPPMGSARAPVETTVALLAEHTRPFGLEAPVRFTPARNPDARRFRRVYKVSSAVLTADFSSMLGARAGNPSWSAEERATYTAAPSDPRYAELAQRIIQEQLPEHLREDPAARIAAITGWLGERGTYSLRSRHADAEDPTADFLFGDLTGYCVHFAHAAAYLMRAAGLPTRVASGYAIDEATRQGGSALLVTGGASHAWPEVYLEGFGWVVADVTPAQVLTPPGPPPDADLQRLLGELARGLDAVPVEEDAPISRTVATLRDVLRWIGWTLLGLLAFAFVFLVIGKIARRLAPRFASKDRLPIASYRAALDQLGELALRRHPGESREAFARRVATVAPSFEPLTRANVAAAFGSRRVDPALETFRAKLGEELTRAFPLWRRLAGRLAFWSWLGSR
;
A
#
# COMPACT_ATOMS: atom_id res chain seq x y z
N VAL A 1 -17.66 -5.98 -3.48
CA VAL A 1 -17.47 -5.85 -4.93
C VAL A 1 -16.75 -4.54 -5.24
N LEU A 2 -17.35 -3.35 -5.01
CA LEU A 2 -16.72 -2.05 -5.30
C LEU A 2 -15.40 -1.78 -4.58
N ALA A 3 -15.19 -2.34 -3.40
CA ALA A 3 -13.98 -2.11 -2.61
C ALA A 3 -12.81 -3.03 -2.98
N PHE A 4 -13.08 -4.20 -3.57
CA PHE A 4 -12.03 -5.16 -3.95
C PHE A 4 -10.98 -4.58 -4.90
N PRO A 5 -11.35 -3.77 -5.89
CA PRO A 5 -10.36 -3.16 -6.77
C PRO A 5 -9.51 -2.04 -6.14
N LEU A 6 -9.98 -1.45 -5.06
CA LEU A 6 -9.35 -0.27 -4.42
C LEU A 6 -8.47 -0.62 -3.23
N ALA A 7 -8.54 -1.85 -2.72
CA ALA A 7 -7.76 -2.28 -1.57
C ALA A 7 -7.44 -3.77 -1.68
N SER A 8 -6.43 -4.23 -0.95
CA SER A 8 -6.08 -5.66 -0.93
C SER A 8 -7.28 -6.50 -0.48
N GLY A 9 -7.49 -7.66 -1.11
CA GLY A 9 -8.59 -8.57 -0.77
C GLY A 9 -8.62 -8.94 0.73
N GLY A 10 -7.46 -9.01 1.37
CA GLY A 10 -7.32 -9.22 2.81
C GLY A 10 -7.91 -8.09 3.64
N SER A 11 -7.62 -6.83 3.28
CA SER A 11 -8.12 -5.63 3.96
C SER A 11 -9.64 -5.49 3.81
N VAL A 12 -10.16 -5.72 2.60
CA VAL A 12 -11.62 -5.68 2.35
C VAL A 12 -12.35 -6.75 3.14
N THR A 13 -11.81 -7.98 3.15
CA THR A 13 -12.39 -9.10 3.91
C THR A 13 -12.37 -8.81 5.41
N ALA A 14 -11.26 -8.28 5.93
CA ALA A 14 -11.13 -7.87 7.33
C ALA A 14 -12.16 -6.79 7.70
N ALA A 15 -12.32 -5.76 6.85
CA ALA A 15 -13.30 -4.69 7.07
C ALA A 15 -14.74 -5.21 7.05
N ALA A 16 -15.08 -6.10 6.13
CA ALA A 16 -16.40 -6.71 6.06
C ALA A 16 -16.70 -7.56 7.31
N ILE A 17 -15.77 -8.40 7.74
CA ILE A 17 -15.88 -9.21 8.96
C ILE A 17 -16.01 -8.29 10.18
N GLY A 18 -15.13 -7.30 10.32
CA GLY A 18 -15.13 -6.36 11.43
C GLY A 18 -16.45 -5.61 11.54
N SER A 19 -16.91 -5.02 10.43
CA SER A 19 -18.18 -4.28 10.37
C SER A 19 -19.37 -5.20 10.69
N GLY A 20 -19.40 -6.41 10.12
CA GLY A 20 -20.44 -7.39 10.34
C GLY A 20 -20.53 -7.83 11.81
N LEU A 21 -19.40 -8.12 12.46
CA LEU A 21 -19.33 -8.44 13.88
C LEU A 21 -19.79 -7.27 14.75
N GLY A 22 -19.33 -6.05 14.45
CA GLY A 22 -19.75 -4.84 15.15
C GLY A 22 -21.27 -4.64 15.08
N ALA A 23 -21.84 -4.75 13.89
CA ALA A 23 -23.27 -4.64 13.66
C ALA A 23 -24.07 -5.74 14.39
N ALA A 24 -23.60 -6.98 14.37
CA ALA A 24 -24.27 -8.12 15.02
C ALA A 24 -24.26 -8.03 16.57
N PHE A 25 -23.19 -7.50 17.15
CA PHE A 25 -23.03 -7.38 18.59
C PHE A 25 -23.53 -6.06 19.16
N GLY A 26 -23.69 -5.00 18.33
CA GLY A 26 -24.16 -3.68 18.73
C GLY A 26 -25.47 -3.70 19.50
N PRO A 27 -26.55 -4.41 19.06
CA PRO A 27 -27.81 -4.50 19.80
C PRO A 27 -27.66 -5.18 21.17
N ARG A 28 -26.70 -6.14 21.31
CA ARG A 28 -26.40 -6.76 22.61
C ARG A 28 -25.71 -5.77 23.55
N LEU A 29 -24.78 -5.01 23.02
CA LEU A 29 -24.08 -3.94 23.74
C LEU A 29 -25.02 -2.80 24.11
N ALA A 30 -26.01 -2.47 23.26
CA ALA A 30 -27.05 -1.50 23.57
C ALA A 30 -27.85 -1.83 24.83
N ARG A 31 -27.99 -3.12 25.17
CA ARG A 31 -28.70 -3.60 26.37
C ARG A 31 -27.80 -3.59 27.63
N SER A 32 -26.53 -3.25 27.51
CA SER A 32 -25.64 -3.12 28.66
C SER A 32 -25.91 -1.85 29.45
N ASP A 33 -25.40 -1.78 30.68
CA ASP A 33 -25.57 -0.65 31.59
C ASP A 33 -24.55 0.49 31.34
N LEU A 34 -23.76 0.39 30.27
CA LEU A 34 -22.74 1.39 29.92
C LEU A 34 -23.40 2.71 29.56
N ARG A 35 -22.84 3.82 30.02
CA ARG A 35 -23.28 5.16 29.62
C ARG A 35 -23.03 5.38 28.11
N SER A 36 -23.85 6.21 27.47
CA SER A 36 -23.67 6.51 26.02
C SER A 36 -22.27 7.05 25.71
N LEU A 37 -21.68 7.86 26.62
CA LEU A 37 -20.31 8.35 26.49
C LEU A 37 -19.28 7.19 26.50
N ALA A 38 -19.50 6.16 27.29
CA ALA A 38 -18.62 4.98 27.31
C ALA A 38 -18.72 4.16 26.02
N LEU A 39 -19.87 4.16 25.33
CA LEU A 39 -20.02 3.55 24.01
C LEU A 39 -19.26 4.34 22.94
N VAL A 40 -19.29 5.67 22.99
CA VAL A 40 -18.47 6.52 22.12
C VAL A 40 -16.98 6.27 22.40
N GLY A 41 -16.60 6.26 23.69
CA GLY A 41 -15.22 5.97 24.10
C GLY A 41 -14.72 4.61 23.63
N LEU A 42 -15.60 3.60 23.56
CA LEU A 42 -15.24 2.28 23.03
C LEU A 42 -14.98 2.32 21.52
N GLY A 43 -15.75 3.12 20.77
CA GLY A 43 -15.53 3.31 19.34
C GLY A 43 -14.21 4.04 19.06
N VAL A 44 -14.02 5.19 19.71
CA VAL A 44 -12.80 6.00 19.58
C VAL A 44 -11.57 5.23 20.05
N GLY A 45 -11.66 4.58 21.21
CA GLY A 45 -10.56 3.76 21.75
C GLY A 45 -10.21 2.57 20.87
N GLY A 46 -11.21 1.99 20.21
CA GLY A 46 -10.99 0.89 19.25
C GLY A 46 -10.31 1.37 17.97
N VAL A 47 -10.66 2.55 17.46
CA VAL A 47 -9.96 3.17 16.31
C VAL A 47 -8.52 3.50 16.70
N PHE A 48 -8.32 4.11 17.87
CA PHE A 48 -6.97 4.39 18.37
C PHE A 48 -6.13 3.13 18.53
N LEU A 49 -6.74 2.04 19.06
CA LEU A 49 -6.09 0.74 19.14
C LEU A 49 -5.72 0.19 17.76
N ALA A 50 -6.59 0.37 16.77
CA ALA A 50 -6.32 -0.06 15.40
C ALA A 50 -5.13 0.70 14.79
N ILE A 51 -5.09 2.02 14.99
CA ILE A 51 -3.96 2.87 14.57
C ILE A 51 -2.67 2.43 15.26
N LEU A 52 -2.72 2.21 16.58
CA LEU A 52 -1.57 1.76 17.35
C LEU A 52 -1.06 0.39 16.87
N LEU A 53 -1.97 -0.54 16.58
CA LEU A 53 -1.60 -1.85 16.03
C LEU A 53 -0.95 -1.69 14.66
N ARG A 54 -1.53 -0.87 13.78
CA ARG A 54 -0.92 -0.60 12.48
C ARG A 54 0.47 0.01 12.63
N PHE A 55 0.60 1.05 13.45
CA PHE A 55 1.90 1.66 13.75
C PHE A 55 2.91 0.63 14.26
N LEU A 56 2.51 -0.24 15.18
CA LEU A 56 3.40 -1.28 15.73
C LEU A 56 3.87 -2.29 14.67
N PHE A 57 2.99 -2.67 13.74
CA PHE A 57 3.29 -3.66 12.70
C PHE A 57 3.97 -3.07 11.46
N VAL A 58 3.64 -1.83 11.09
CA VAL A 58 4.08 -1.21 9.83
C VAL A 58 5.24 -0.25 10.05
N ASP A 59 5.12 0.65 11.04
CA ASP A 59 6.06 1.76 11.22
C ASP A 59 7.20 1.44 12.20
N THR A 60 7.08 0.35 12.98
CA THR A 60 8.17 -0.08 13.88
C THR A 60 8.93 -1.27 13.30
N GLN A 61 10.26 -1.22 13.38
CA GLN A 61 11.12 -2.33 12.94
C GLN A 61 11.04 -3.58 13.84
N LEU A 62 10.44 -3.47 15.04
CA LEU A 62 10.41 -4.54 16.03
C LEU A 62 9.75 -5.84 15.52
N LEU A 63 8.68 -5.71 14.75
CA LEU A 63 7.97 -6.86 14.20
C LEU A 63 8.39 -7.17 12.76
N ALA A 64 8.80 -6.17 11.99
CA ALA A 64 9.29 -6.35 10.64
C ALA A 64 10.58 -7.19 10.60
N SER A 65 11.47 -7.03 11.59
CA SER A 65 12.69 -7.82 11.70
C SER A 65 12.46 -9.30 12.04
N SER A 66 11.37 -9.62 12.77
CA SER A 66 11.07 -11.00 13.21
C SER A 66 10.09 -11.73 12.28
N LEU A 67 9.12 -11.02 11.70
CA LEU A 67 8.06 -11.61 10.86
C LEU A 67 8.32 -11.44 9.35
N GLY A 68 9.28 -10.61 9.00
CA GLY A 68 9.52 -10.15 7.64
C GLY A 68 8.61 -8.97 7.25
N PRO A 69 9.10 -8.06 6.38
CA PRO A 69 8.42 -6.80 6.06
C PRO A 69 7.02 -7.00 5.45
N SER A 70 6.89 -7.93 4.50
CA SER A 70 5.61 -8.21 3.82
C SER A 70 4.55 -8.81 4.74
N THR A 71 4.95 -9.69 5.67
CA THR A 71 4.03 -10.29 6.64
C THR A 71 3.60 -9.27 7.68
N SER A 72 4.51 -8.42 8.12
CA SER A 72 4.25 -7.34 9.07
C SER A 72 3.26 -6.34 8.49
N LEU A 73 3.48 -5.85 7.27
CA LEU A 73 2.59 -4.93 6.57
C LEU A 73 1.18 -5.51 6.40
N ARG A 74 1.08 -6.74 5.85
CA ARG A 74 -0.22 -7.41 5.65
C ARG A 74 -0.97 -7.63 6.95
N SER A 75 -0.27 -7.98 8.03
CA SER A 75 -0.86 -8.19 9.34
C SER A 75 -1.32 -6.87 9.97
N GLY A 76 -0.55 -5.80 9.83
CA GLY A 76 -0.90 -4.47 10.29
C GLY A 76 -2.16 -3.93 9.61
N ASP A 77 -2.21 -4.03 8.29
CA ASP A 77 -3.39 -3.62 7.51
C ASP A 77 -4.60 -4.49 7.82
N PHE A 78 -4.44 -5.81 7.89
CA PHE A 78 -5.52 -6.71 8.27
C PHE A 78 -6.12 -6.37 9.64
N LEU A 79 -5.28 -6.16 10.65
CA LEU A 79 -5.72 -5.80 12.00
C LEU A 79 -6.37 -4.42 12.04
N PHE A 80 -5.83 -3.45 11.33
CA PHE A 80 -6.42 -2.11 11.22
C PHE A 80 -7.82 -2.18 10.62
N PHE A 81 -7.97 -2.81 9.45
CA PHE A 81 -9.24 -2.94 8.75
C PHE A 81 -10.23 -3.88 9.46
N LEU A 82 -9.78 -4.74 10.38
CA LEU A 82 -10.65 -5.53 11.22
C LEU A 82 -11.17 -4.73 12.43
N VAL A 83 -10.26 -4.11 13.18
CA VAL A 83 -10.55 -3.52 14.50
C VAL A 83 -11.24 -2.16 14.38
N ALA A 84 -10.81 -1.29 13.49
CA ALA A 84 -11.40 0.05 13.34
C ALA A 84 -12.87 -0.03 12.88
N PRO A 85 -13.22 -0.72 11.77
CA PRO A 85 -14.61 -0.86 11.36
C PRO A 85 -15.47 -1.63 12.38
N ALA A 86 -14.91 -2.64 13.05
CA ALA A 86 -15.62 -3.36 14.10
C ALA A 86 -15.99 -2.45 15.27
N SER A 87 -15.07 -1.62 15.71
CA SER A 87 -15.27 -0.72 16.85
C SER A 87 -16.27 0.40 16.53
N VAL A 88 -16.15 0.99 15.34
CA VAL A 88 -17.07 2.04 14.88
C VAL A 88 -18.47 1.48 14.69
N SER A 89 -18.65 0.38 13.98
CA SER A 89 -19.96 -0.23 13.74
C SER A 89 -20.60 -0.74 15.02
N LEU A 90 -19.83 -1.32 15.94
CA LEU A 90 -20.29 -1.76 17.26
C LEU A 90 -20.86 -0.59 18.08
N SER A 91 -20.07 0.48 18.19
CA SER A 91 -20.45 1.68 18.94
C SER A 91 -21.65 2.37 18.34
N LEU A 92 -21.60 2.62 17.04
CA LEU A 92 -22.63 3.35 16.31
C LEU A 92 -23.94 2.58 16.34
N ARG A 93 -23.90 1.27 16.08
CA ARG A 93 -25.08 0.39 16.15
C ARG A 93 -25.66 0.28 17.56
N ALA A 94 -24.82 0.24 18.61
CA ALA A 94 -25.29 0.26 19.99
C ALA A 94 -25.97 1.60 20.33
N LEU A 95 -25.43 2.71 19.91
CA LEU A 95 -26.01 4.05 20.09
C LEU A 95 -27.31 4.23 19.30
N ALA A 96 -27.32 3.84 18.02
CA ALA A 96 -28.49 3.90 17.15
C ALA A 96 -29.65 3.05 17.68
N THR A 97 -29.36 1.89 18.26
CA THR A 97 -30.35 1.03 18.92
C THR A 97 -30.95 1.70 20.17
N ARG A 98 -30.17 2.52 20.88
CA ARG A 98 -30.66 3.25 22.08
C ARG A 98 -31.43 4.51 21.74
N ARG A 99 -31.04 5.22 20.68
CA ARG A 99 -31.60 6.49 20.27
C ARG A 99 -31.93 6.47 18.79
N ARG A 100 -33.22 6.36 18.46
CA ARG A 100 -33.69 6.28 17.05
C ARG A 100 -33.18 7.41 16.14
N GLY A 101 -32.97 8.62 16.69
CA GLY A 101 -32.40 9.73 15.90
C GLY A 101 -30.98 9.50 15.40
N LEU A 102 -30.19 8.63 16.04
CA LEU A 102 -28.83 8.29 15.61
C LEU A 102 -28.80 7.23 14.49
N GLN A 103 -29.94 6.62 14.16
CA GLN A 103 -30.05 5.74 12.99
C GLN A 103 -29.80 6.51 11.69
N ALA A 104 -30.21 7.79 11.63
CA ALA A 104 -29.93 8.64 10.47
C ALA A 104 -28.41 8.85 10.26
N LEU A 105 -27.66 8.97 11.34
CA LEU A 105 -26.20 9.11 11.27
C LEU A 105 -25.53 7.80 10.78
N GLU A 106 -26.04 6.64 11.22
CA GLU A 106 -25.56 5.33 10.76
C GLU A 106 -25.80 5.17 9.23
N VAL A 107 -27.00 5.53 8.79
CA VAL A 107 -27.36 5.50 7.36
C VAL A 107 -26.52 6.49 6.55
N GLY A 108 -26.33 7.72 7.08
CA GLY A 108 -25.51 8.75 6.45
C GLY A 108 -24.05 8.28 6.26
N LEU A 109 -23.48 7.62 7.27
CA LEU A 109 -22.11 7.11 7.19
C LEU A 109 -21.96 6.01 6.12
N VAL A 110 -22.95 5.12 6.00
CA VAL A 110 -22.97 4.11 4.93
C VAL A 110 -23.07 4.78 3.55
N GLY A 111 -23.90 5.82 3.43
CA GLY A 111 -24.04 6.60 2.19
C GLY A 111 -22.74 7.32 1.80
N VAL A 112 -22.08 7.96 2.76
CA VAL A 112 -20.77 8.61 2.54
C VAL A 112 -19.71 7.58 2.13
N ALA A 113 -19.63 6.43 2.81
CA ALA A 113 -18.69 5.38 2.46
C ALA A 113 -18.93 4.85 1.03
N PHE A 114 -20.18 4.68 0.63
CA PHE A 114 -20.52 4.30 -0.74
C PHE A 114 -20.13 5.38 -1.75
N ALA A 115 -20.42 6.65 -1.46
CA ALA A 115 -20.05 7.76 -2.32
C ALA A 115 -18.52 7.86 -2.50
N GLN A 116 -17.75 7.71 -1.43
CA GLN A 116 -16.29 7.69 -1.49
C GLN A 116 -15.75 6.54 -2.35
N LEU A 117 -16.34 5.34 -2.23
CA LEU A 117 -15.98 4.22 -3.10
C LEU A 117 -16.24 4.51 -4.58
N VAL A 118 -17.36 5.16 -4.90
CA VAL A 118 -17.69 5.54 -6.29
C VAL A 118 -16.73 6.62 -6.82
N VAL A 119 -16.42 7.62 -6.00
CA VAL A 119 -15.46 8.69 -6.36
C VAL A 119 -14.08 8.09 -6.62
N ALA A 120 -13.62 7.19 -5.77
CA ALA A 120 -12.33 6.52 -5.95
C ALA A 120 -12.24 5.73 -7.27
N HIS A 121 -13.34 5.13 -7.73
CA HIS A 121 -13.40 4.49 -9.05
C HIS A 121 -13.36 5.49 -10.21
N ARG A 122 -13.91 6.68 -10.05
CA ARG A 122 -13.88 7.74 -11.08
C ARG A 122 -12.52 8.39 -11.24
N GLN A 123 -11.67 8.36 -10.23
CA GLN A 123 -10.31 8.89 -10.26
C GLN A 123 -9.30 7.99 -11.00
N GLY A 124 -9.75 7.20 -11.98
CA GLY A 124 -8.88 6.42 -12.87
C GLY A 124 -8.43 5.06 -12.37
N ALA A 125 -8.87 4.61 -11.18
CA ALA A 125 -8.64 3.24 -10.75
C ALA A 125 -9.41 2.27 -11.66
N ILE A 126 -8.70 1.65 -12.61
CA ILE A 126 -9.25 0.72 -13.61
C ILE A 126 -9.41 -0.69 -13.03
N ASN A 127 -9.20 -0.86 -11.76
CA ASN A 127 -9.33 -2.14 -11.08
C ASN A 127 -10.79 -2.62 -11.10
N ARG A 128 -11.06 -3.72 -11.78
CA ARG A 128 -12.41 -4.27 -11.99
C ARG A 128 -12.40 -5.78 -11.77
N PRO A 129 -13.47 -6.36 -11.22
CA PRO A 129 -13.64 -7.81 -11.26
C PRO A 129 -13.77 -8.27 -12.70
N PHE A 130 -12.77 -8.97 -13.25
CA PHE A 130 -12.70 -9.36 -14.68
C PHE A 130 -13.88 -10.19 -15.14
N GLU A 131 -14.31 -11.14 -14.31
CA GLU A 131 -15.44 -12.02 -14.60
C GLU A 131 -16.73 -11.25 -14.93
N LEU A 132 -16.89 -10.04 -14.38
CA LEU A 132 -18.03 -9.15 -14.65
C LEU A 132 -17.71 -8.07 -15.69
N ALA A 133 -16.47 -7.61 -15.75
CA ALA A 133 -16.07 -6.49 -16.58
C ALA A 133 -15.78 -6.91 -18.03
N ASP A 134 -15.13 -8.06 -18.26
CA ASP A 134 -14.71 -8.50 -19.59
C ASP A 134 -15.86 -8.69 -20.58
N PRO A 135 -16.98 -9.35 -20.24
CA PRO A 135 -18.10 -9.50 -21.17
C PRO A 135 -18.74 -8.14 -21.56
N ILE A 136 -18.76 -7.18 -20.62
CA ILE A 136 -19.34 -5.85 -20.85
C ILE A 136 -18.42 -5.02 -21.73
N LEU A 137 -17.10 -5.09 -21.49
CA LEU A 137 -16.10 -4.43 -22.32
C LEU A 137 -16.08 -5.00 -23.75
N ALA A 138 -16.19 -6.31 -23.89
CA ALA A 138 -16.28 -6.98 -25.20
C ALA A 138 -17.51 -6.53 -25.98
N SER A 139 -18.60 -6.18 -25.28
CA SER A 139 -19.83 -5.63 -25.89
C SER A 139 -19.79 -4.12 -26.15
N GLY A 140 -18.67 -3.44 -25.81
CA GLY A 140 -18.51 -1.98 -25.95
C GLY A 140 -19.16 -1.17 -24.82
N GLY A 141 -19.60 -1.81 -23.73
CA GLY A 141 -20.20 -1.15 -22.56
C GLY A 141 -19.15 -0.72 -21.53
N ASP A 142 -19.55 0.15 -20.59
CA ASP A 142 -18.73 0.50 -19.41
C ASP A 142 -19.17 -0.33 -18.19
N PRO A 143 -18.34 -1.23 -17.66
CA PRO A 143 -18.68 -2.00 -16.47
C PRO A 143 -18.83 -1.16 -15.21
N THR A 144 -18.40 0.11 -15.22
CA THR A 144 -18.57 1.03 -14.09
C THR A 144 -20.06 1.26 -13.76
N ASP A 145 -20.91 1.31 -14.77
CA ASP A 145 -22.37 1.47 -14.59
C ASP A 145 -22.98 0.27 -13.87
N LEU A 146 -22.58 -0.96 -14.24
CA LEU A 146 -23.03 -2.16 -13.53
C LEU A 146 -22.52 -2.20 -12.10
N LEU A 147 -21.25 -1.89 -11.88
CA LEU A 147 -20.66 -1.86 -10.53
C LEU A 147 -21.35 -0.80 -9.66
N PHE A 148 -21.68 0.35 -10.23
CA PHE A 148 -22.46 1.38 -9.57
C PHE A 148 -23.85 0.87 -9.19
N ALA A 149 -24.59 0.25 -10.12
CA ALA A 149 -25.93 -0.29 -9.86
C ALA A 149 -25.91 -1.36 -8.76
N VAL A 150 -24.95 -2.30 -8.81
CA VAL A 150 -24.79 -3.36 -7.80
C VAL A 150 -24.43 -2.75 -6.43
N GLY A 151 -23.52 -1.78 -6.38
CA GLY A 151 -23.15 -1.10 -5.15
C GLY A 151 -24.30 -0.30 -4.54
N ALA A 152 -25.07 0.40 -5.37
CA ALA A 152 -26.27 1.14 -4.94
C ALA A 152 -27.33 0.19 -4.39
N ALA A 153 -27.61 -0.93 -5.08
CA ALA A 153 -28.55 -1.95 -4.63
C ALA A 153 -28.11 -2.57 -3.29
N ALA A 154 -26.83 -2.94 -3.16
CA ALA A 154 -26.28 -3.48 -1.92
C ALA A 154 -26.38 -2.46 -0.77
N THR A 155 -26.08 -1.19 -1.03
CA THR A 155 -26.22 -0.10 -0.04
C THR A 155 -27.66 0.08 0.37
N ALA A 156 -28.60 0.04 -0.57
CA ALA A 156 -30.03 0.11 -0.28
C ALA A 156 -30.50 -1.04 0.63
N VAL A 157 -30.06 -2.27 0.35
CA VAL A 157 -30.35 -3.45 1.20
C VAL A 157 -29.78 -3.27 2.60
N VAL A 158 -28.55 -2.81 2.75
CA VAL A 158 -27.91 -2.55 4.05
C VAL A 158 -28.68 -1.48 4.81
N VAL A 159 -29.07 -0.39 4.16
CA VAL A 159 -29.89 0.68 4.77
C VAL A 159 -31.24 0.15 5.26
N LEU A 160 -31.93 -0.65 4.46
CA LEU A 160 -33.20 -1.27 4.86
C LEU A 160 -33.05 -2.20 6.07
N LEU A 161 -31.98 -3.01 6.10
CA LEU A 161 -31.66 -3.88 7.24
C LEU A 161 -31.32 -3.07 8.50
N LEU A 162 -30.62 -1.96 8.38
CA LEU A 162 -30.26 -1.08 9.49
C LEU A 162 -31.48 -0.38 10.09
N LEU A 163 -32.40 0.07 9.27
CA LEU A 163 -33.61 0.76 9.72
C LEU A 163 -34.57 -0.18 10.46
N GLY A 164 -34.60 -1.47 10.11
CA GLY A 164 -35.46 -2.47 10.79
C GLY A 164 -36.93 -2.13 10.77
N GLU A 165 -37.37 -1.36 9.80
CA GLU A 165 -38.74 -0.89 9.68
C GLU A 165 -39.68 -2.01 9.19
N ARG A 166 -40.81 -2.19 9.87
CA ARG A 166 -41.84 -3.17 9.48
C ARG A 166 -42.80 -2.65 8.41
N SER A 167 -42.78 -1.35 8.11
CA SER A 167 -43.65 -0.72 7.13
C SER A 167 -42.90 -0.43 5.84
N LEU A 168 -43.29 -1.08 4.75
CA LEU A 168 -42.77 -0.84 3.40
C LEU A 168 -42.78 0.62 2.97
N TRP A 169 -43.86 1.35 3.32
CA TRP A 169 -43.97 2.77 2.96
C TRP A 169 -42.91 3.64 3.63
N ARG A 170 -42.66 3.41 4.91
CA ARG A 170 -41.60 4.14 5.63
C ARG A 170 -40.21 3.77 5.14
N SER A 171 -39.99 2.49 4.84
CA SER A 171 -38.73 2.04 4.23
C SER A 171 -38.46 2.72 2.88
N LEU A 172 -39.49 2.82 2.03
CA LEU A 172 -39.40 3.53 0.74
C LEU A 172 -39.13 5.03 0.94
N MET A 173 -39.78 5.67 1.91
CA MET A 173 -39.53 7.08 2.23
C MET A 173 -38.08 7.31 2.71
N HIS A 174 -37.54 6.45 3.58
CA HIS A 174 -36.14 6.56 4.02
C HIS A 174 -35.18 6.30 2.87
N LEU A 175 -35.48 5.32 2.00
CA LEU A 175 -34.69 5.04 0.82
C LEU A 175 -34.67 6.23 -0.15
N SER A 176 -35.81 6.89 -0.34
CA SER A 176 -35.91 8.10 -1.16
C SER A 176 -35.07 9.25 -0.60
N VAL A 177 -35.04 9.43 0.71
CA VAL A 177 -34.19 10.45 1.36
C VAL A 177 -32.71 10.13 1.18
N VAL A 178 -32.31 8.87 1.34
CA VAL A 178 -30.92 8.45 1.11
C VAL A 178 -30.52 8.61 -0.35
N ALA A 179 -31.40 8.22 -1.28
CA ALA A 179 -31.18 8.41 -2.72
C ALA A 179 -31.06 9.90 -3.08
N LEU A 180 -31.90 10.75 -2.50
CA LEU A 180 -31.84 12.21 -2.69
C LEU A 180 -30.52 12.79 -2.14
N LEU A 181 -30.08 12.38 -0.96
CA LEU A 181 -28.80 12.81 -0.37
C LEU A 181 -27.61 12.33 -1.21
N LEU A 182 -27.64 11.10 -1.73
CA LEU A 182 -26.62 10.58 -2.65
C LEU A 182 -26.59 11.35 -3.98
N LEU A 183 -27.74 11.64 -4.57
CA LEU A 183 -27.86 12.45 -5.78
C LEU A 183 -27.36 13.89 -5.55
N LEU A 184 -27.68 14.47 -4.41
CA LEU A 184 -27.22 15.81 -4.04
C LEU A 184 -25.70 15.82 -3.82
N PHE A 185 -25.15 14.78 -3.18
CA PHE A 185 -23.71 14.63 -3.00
C PHE A 185 -22.99 14.42 -4.33
N LEU A 186 -23.49 13.54 -5.20
CA LEU A 186 -22.93 13.31 -6.53
C LEU A 186 -23.05 14.56 -7.42
N GLY A 187 -24.16 15.31 -7.30
CA GLY A 187 -24.34 16.58 -8.01
C GLY A 187 -23.40 17.68 -7.50
N THR A 188 -23.15 17.74 -6.20
CA THR A 188 -22.21 18.72 -5.62
C THR A 188 -20.76 18.32 -5.82
N SER A 189 -20.44 17.04 -5.89
CA SER A 189 -19.09 16.57 -6.20
C SER A 189 -18.64 16.87 -7.64
N SER A 190 -19.60 17.09 -8.55
CA SER A 190 -19.32 17.57 -9.91
C SER A 190 -19.12 19.08 -10.02
N VAL A 191 -19.50 19.83 -8.97
CA VAL A 191 -19.39 21.31 -8.90
C VAL A 191 -18.23 21.73 -8.00
N ILE A 192 -17.85 20.91 -7.05
CA ILE A 192 -16.64 21.12 -6.25
C ILE A 192 -15.52 20.40 -7.02
N GLU A 193 -14.82 21.15 -7.85
CA GLU A 193 -13.51 20.75 -8.33
C GLU A 193 -12.63 20.59 -7.09
N MET A 194 -12.53 19.35 -6.58
CA MET A 194 -11.42 19.04 -5.71
C MET A 194 -10.15 19.19 -6.56
N PRO A 195 -9.13 19.92 -6.07
CA PRO A 195 -7.86 19.95 -6.78
C PRO A 195 -7.48 18.51 -7.09
N GLU A 196 -7.34 18.17 -8.36
CA GLU A 196 -6.80 16.89 -8.75
C GLU A 196 -5.45 16.79 -8.05
N PRO A 197 -5.17 15.73 -7.30
CA PRO A 197 -3.84 15.53 -6.79
C PRO A 197 -2.93 15.55 -8.01
N GLU A 198 -1.93 16.44 -8.03
CA GLU A 198 -0.92 16.48 -9.07
C GLU A 198 -0.35 15.08 -9.20
N GLN A 199 -0.78 14.36 -10.23
CA GLN A 199 -0.31 13.02 -10.50
C GLN A 199 0.99 13.19 -11.28
N ASP A 200 2.10 13.27 -10.57
CA ASP A 200 3.40 13.00 -11.16
C ASP A 200 3.51 11.47 -11.34
N PRO A 201 3.33 10.95 -12.55
CA PRO A 201 3.35 9.51 -12.76
C PRO A 201 4.73 8.90 -12.53
N SER A 202 5.79 9.72 -12.53
CA SER A 202 7.15 9.23 -12.34
C SER A 202 7.58 9.22 -10.87
N GLY A 203 6.96 10.05 -10.01
CA GLY A 203 7.40 10.26 -8.64
C GLY A 203 8.83 10.81 -8.50
N LEU A 204 9.44 11.25 -9.61
CA LEU A 204 10.82 11.72 -9.70
C LEU A 204 10.91 13.18 -10.17
N GLY A 205 9.81 13.94 -10.08
CA GLY A 205 9.78 15.37 -10.50
C GLY A 205 9.62 15.59 -12.00
N LEU A 206 9.37 14.56 -12.79
CA LEU A 206 9.06 14.69 -14.22
C LEU A 206 7.58 15.05 -14.39
N ARG A 207 7.27 16.33 -14.53
CA ARG A 207 5.89 16.83 -14.62
C ARG A 207 5.20 16.37 -15.90
N PRO A 208 3.90 16.00 -15.85
CA PRO A 208 3.09 15.84 -17.05
C PRO A 208 2.92 17.19 -17.75
N GLU A 209 2.90 17.21 -19.08
CA GLU A 209 2.50 18.41 -19.83
C GLU A 209 1.07 18.80 -19.44
N GLU A 210 0.87 19.99 -18.89
CA GLU A 210 -0.44 20.59 -18.73
C GLU A 210 -1.04 20.78 -20.13
N GLY A 211 -2.10 20.03 -20.43
CA GLY A 211 -2.88 20.27 -21.65
C GLY A 211 -3.46 21.68 -21.60
N GLU A 212 -3.29 22.42 -22.70
CA GLU A 212 -3.83 23.77 -22.92
C GLU A 212 -5.32 23.84 -22.51
N GLY A 213 -5.58 24.35 -21.33
CA GLY A 213 -6.87 24.81 -20.84
C GLY A 213 -6.73 26.28 -20.46
N GLU A 214 -7.33 27.11 -21.26
CA GLU A 214 -7.58 28.55 -21.14
C GLU A 214 -7.12 29.19 -19.81
N SER A 215 -6.00 29.88 -19.86
CA SER A 215 -5.58 30.82 -18.82
C SER A 215 -6.05 32.22 -19.16
N ASP A 216 -6.90 32.75 -18.31
CA ASP A 216 -7.28 34.16 -18.27
C ASP A 216 -6.08 35.04 -17.92
N ASP A 217 -5.97 36.11 -18.64
CA ASP A 217 -4.95 37.16 -18.64
C ASP A 217 -4.42 37.64 -17.28
N GLN A 218 -3.10 37.69 -17.13
CA GLN A 218 -2.46 38.92 -16.65
C GLN A 218 -0.94 38.97 -17.00
N GLN A 219 -0.67 39.79 -17.98
CA GLN A 219 0.53 40.64 -18.26
C GLN A 219 1.91 40.24 -17.67
N SER A 220 2.79 39.78 -18.54
CA SER A 220 4.15 40.38 -18.64
C SER A 220 4.62 40.33 -20.09
N GLN A 221 4.76 41.55 -20.68
CA GLN A 221 5.34 41.79 -21.99
C GLN A 221 6.84 41.49 -21.96
N ASN A 222 7.36 40.64 -22.84
CA ASN A 222 8.33 40.97 -23.88
C ASN A 222 9.00 39.71 -24.45
N GLY A 223 9.08 39.64 -25.77
CA GLY A 223 10.10 38.85 -26.45
C GLY A 223 9.59 37.88 -27.51
N GLN A 224 9.45 38.39 -28.72
CA GLN A 224 9.28 37.67 -29.98
C GLN A 224 10.24 36.50 -30.19
N GLY A 225 9.71 35.39 -30.74
CA GLY A 225 10.51 34.70 -31.75
C GLY A 225 10.47 33.17 -31.69
N GLY A 226 9.79 32.56 -32.64
CA GLY A 226 10.27 31.36 -33.33
C GLY A 226 10.29 30.02 -32.61
N GLY A 227 9.40 29.10 -32.99
CA GLY A 227 9.41 27.73 -32.59
C GLY A 227 10.76 27.04 -32.81
N SER A 228 11.28 26.53 -31.71
CA SER A 228 12.31 25.49 -31.65
C SER A 228 12.09 24.78 -30.33
N SER A 229 11.66 23.54 -30.41
CA SER A 229 11.51 22.64 -29.26
C SER A 229 12.89 22.27 -28.70
N ASN A 230 13.52 23.20 -28.00
CA ASN A 230 14.66 22.90 -27.16
C ASN A 230 14.15 22.35 -25.84
N PRO A 231 14.77 21.28 -25.29
CA PRO A 231 14.48 20.85 -23.91
C PRO A 231 14.66 22.05 -22.98
N GLU A 232 13.78 22.20 -22.01
CA GLU A 232 13.93 23.26 -21.01
C GLU A 232 15.29 23.10 -20.32
N PRO A 233 16.07 24.18 -20.16
CA PRO A 233 17.48 24.09 -19.76
C PRO A 233 17.70 23.67 -18.28
N ASN A 234 16.69 23.23 -17.56
CA ASN A 234 16.77 22.90 -16.13
C ASN A 234 16.00 21.63 -15.72
N GLU A 235 15.76 20.68 -16.61
CA GLU A 235 15.18 19.42 -16.21
C GLU A 235 16.16 18.65 -15.32
N GLU A 236 15.77 18.38 -14.08
CA GLU A 236 16.62 17.77 -13.05
C GLU A 236 15.84 16.80 -12.17
N LEU A 237 16.55 15.85 -11.58
CA LEU A 237 16.00 14.99 -10.51
C LEU A 237 16.13 15.72 -9.18
N GLU A 238 15.01 16.03 -8.56
CA GLU A 238 14.98 16.72 -7.28
C GLU A 238 15.33 15.78 -6.13
N PHE A 239 16.15 16.27 -5.19
CA PHE A 239 16.34 15.64 -3.90
C PHE A 239 15.26 16.15 -2.96
N GLN A 240 14.49 15.23 -2.36
CA GLN A 240 13.40 15.53 -1.44
C GLN A 240 13.66 14.83 -0.10
N ASP A 241 13.26 15.45 1.01
CA ASP A 241 13.39 14.81 2.32
C ASP A 241 12.35 13.72 2.55
N GLU A 242 11.20 13.82 1.91
CA GLU A 242 10.19 12.78 1.88
C GLU A 242 9.69 12.62 0.44
N LEU A 243 10.06 11.50 -0.18
CA LEU A 243 9.53 11.16 -1.49
C LEU A 243 8.11 10.66 -1.33
N GLU A 244 7.15 11.48 -1.68
CA GLU A 244 5.76 11.03 -1.84
C GLU A 244 5.71 10.06 -3.03
N GLN A 245 5.74 8.75 -2.76
CA GLN A 245 5.41 7.80 -3.82
C GLN A 245 3.94 8.02 -4.20
N PRO A 246 3.63 8.40 -5.43
CA PRO A 246 2.27 8.39 -5.93
C PRO A 246 1.76 6.97 -5.75
N GLN A 247 0.50 6.82 -5.34
CA GLN A 247 -0.16 5.55 -4.97
C GLN A 247 0.49 4.36 -5.67
N SER A 248 1.31 3.61 -4.93
CA SER A 248 2.30 2.66 -5.49
C SER A 248 1.74 1.61 -6.44
N ALA A 249 0.42 1.43 -6.43
CA ALA A 249 -0.32 0.50 -7.28
C ALA A 249 -1.03 1.16 -8.47
N THR A 250 -0.96 2.50 -8.64
CA THR A 250 -1.68 3.17 -9.75
C THR A 250 -1.05 2.77 -11.09
N PRO A 251 -1.80 2.18 -12.02
CA PRO A 251 -1.30 1.85 -13.36
C PRO A 251 -1.03 3.12 -14.16
N VAL A 252 0.18 3.27 -14.67
CA VAL A 252 0.59 4.40 -15.52
C VAL A 252 0.75 3.98 -16.99
N GLY A 253 0.95 2.70 -17.24
CA GLY A 253 1.06 2.16 -18.59
C GLY A 253 1.11 0.64 -18.60
N VAL A 254 1.07 0.07 -19.79
CA VAL A 254 1.33 -1.34 -20.06
C VAL A 254 2.28 -1.48 -21.23
N VAL A 255 3.28 -2.35 -21.10
CA VAL A 255 4.23 -2.70 -22.15
C VAL A 255 3.91 -4.10 -22.64
N VAL A 256 3.62 -4.25 -23.92
CA VAL A 256 3.35 -5.53 -24.55
C VAL A 256 4.57 -5.96 -25.36
N PHE A 257 5.11 -7.10 -25.05
CA PHE A 257 6.24 -7.68 -25.74
C PHE A 257 5.78 -8.46 -26.98
N HIS A 258 6.46 -8.27 -28.09
CA HIS A 258 6.26 -9.03 -29.31
C HIS A 258 7.30 -10.14 -29.47
N ASP A 259 8.40 -10.05 -28.73
CA ASP A 259 9.47 -11.02 -28.67
C ASP A 259 9.59 -11.60 -27.27
N ASP A 260 10.01 -12.85 -27.16
CA ASP A 260 10.31 -13.50 -25.88
C ASP A 260 11.73 -13.13 -25.43
N TRP A 261 11.81 -12.20 -24.46
CA TRP A 261 13.07 -11.75 -23.88
C TRP A 261 12.91 -11.55 -22.38
N SER A 262 13.91 -12.06 -21.65
CA SER A 262 14.04 -11.85 -20.21
C SER A 262 15.35 -11.12 -19.91
N PRO A 263 15.33 -10.12 -19.04
CA PRO A 263 16.53 -9.35 -18.72
C PRO A 263 17.54 -10.20 -17.93
N PRO A 264 18.85 -10.14 -18.25
CA PRO A 264 19.86 -10.96 -17.59
C PRO A 264 20.00 -10.66 -16.08
N TYR A 265 19.51 -9.52 -15.63
CA TYR A 265 19.54 -9.08 -14.22
C TYR A 265 18.21 -9.21 -13.49
N GLY A 266 17.18 -9.81 -14.13
CA GLY A 266 15.87 -10.01 -13.53
C GLY A 266 15.02 -8.76 -13.37
N VAL A 267 15.40 -7.61 -13.96
CA VAL A 267 14.69 -6.33 -13.88
C VAL A 267 14.55 -5.71 -15.26
N TYR A 268 13.31 -5.32 -15.63
CA TYR A 268 13.02 -4.53 -16.81
C TYR A 268 13.23 -3.05 -16.50
N TYR A 269 14.20 -2.41 -17.15
CA TYR A 269 14.40 -0.97 -17.09
C TYR A 269 13.73 -0.30 -18.29
N LEU A 270 12.77 0.57 -18.02
CA LEU A 270 12.06 1.36 -19.02
C LEU A 270 12.56 2.80 -18.94
N ARG A 271 13.53 3.15 -19.78
CA ARG A 271 14.21 4.43 -19.72
C ARG A 271 13.38 5.53 -20.39
N GLN A 272 13.19 6.65 -19.69
CA GLN A 272 12.48 7.83 -20.14
C GLN A 272 13.42 9.03 -20.35
N ALA A 273 14.32 9.28 -19.40
CA ALA A 273 15.24 10.41 -19.43
C ALA A 273 16.63 10.02 -18.93
N ALA A 274 17.62 10.89 -19.18
CA ALA A 274 18.96 10.80 -18.60
C ALA A 274 19.48 12.19 -18.24
N PHE A 275 20.36 12.22 -17.22
CA PHE A 275 20.94 13.40 -16.61
C PHE A 275 22.46 13.24 -16.65
N SER A 276 23.09 13.93 -17.56
CA SER A 276 24.50 13.74 -17.88
C SER A 276 25.38 14.94 -17.57
N GLN A 277 24.82 16.14 -17.59
CA GLN A 277 25.57 17.38 -17.39
C GLN A 277 25.66 17.72 -15.90
N TYR A 278 26.86 17.91 -15.38
CA TYR A 278 27.06 18.40 -14.02
C TYR A 278 26.96 19.93 -13.97
N ASN A 279 26.04 20.48 -13.19
CA ASN A 279 25.78 21.91 -13.07
C ASN A 279 26.51 22.57 -11.88
N GLY A 280 27.41 21.87 -11.21
CA GLY A 280 28.09 22.33 -10.00
C GLY A 280 27.47 21.81 -8.70
N ARG A 281 26.23 21.28 -8.72
CA ARG A 281 25.52 20.73 -7.58
C ARG A 281 24.99 19.31 -7.84
N ARG A 282 24.42 19.08 -9.02
CA ARG A 282 23.80 17.80 -9.39
C ARG A 282 23.90 17.53 -10.90
N LEU A 283 23.50 16.34 -11.31
CA LEU A 283 23.36 16.03 -12.72
C LEU A 283 22.01 16.50 -13.22
N VAL A 284 22.03 17.23 -14.35
CA VAL A 284 20.86 17.77 -15.05
C VAL A 284 20.83 17.25 -16.49
N ALA A 285 19.69 17.39 -17.16
CA ALA A 285 19.59 17.07 -18.58
C ALA A 285 20.63 17.86 -19.41
N ALA A 286 21.31 17.18 -20.31
CA ALA A 286 22.32 17.81 -21.14
C ALA A 286 21.67 18.70 -22.20
N THR A 287 22.18 19.92 -22.34
CA THR A 287 21.79 20.88 -23.40
C THR A 287 22.74 20.86 -24.60
N GLN A 288 23.87 20.17 -24.47
CA GLN A 288 24.89 20.07 -25.51
C GLN A 288 24.44 19.10 -26.61
N LEU A 289 24.58 19.52 -27.87
CA LEU A 289 24.34 18.66 -29.03
C LEU A 289 25.34 17.48 -29.03
N GLY A 290 24.86 16.28 -29.32
CA GLY A 290 25.69 15.06 -29.31
C GLY A 290 25.79 14.39 -27.95
N VAL A 291 25.19 14.94 -26.89
CA VAL A 291 25.07 14.29 -25.60
C VAL A 291 23.64 13.71 -25.46
N ASP A 292 23.55 12.47 -24.97
CA ASP A 292 22.28 11.75 -24.78
C ASP A 292 21.44 11.60 -26.06
N GLY A 293 22.10 11.47 -27.22
CA GLY A 293 21.46 11.30 -28.52
C GLY A 293 20.68 9.98 -28.68
N ASP A 294 20.77 9.07 -27.71
CA ASP A 294 20.02 7.83 -27.62
C ASP A 294 18.66 7.97 -26.89
N LEU A 295 18.29 9.18 -26.50
CA LEU A 295 17.01 9.45 -25.86
C LEU A 295 15.94 9.87 -26.88
N ALA A 296 14.72 9.40 -26.66
CA ALA A 296 13.56 9.94 -27.34
C ALA A 296 13.16 11.29 -26.72
N ARG A 297 12.88 12.29 -27.56
CA ARG A 297 12.43 13.61 -27.11
C ARG A 297 10.91 13.75 -27.16
N ASP A 298 10.32 13.28 -28.28
CA ASP A 298 8.91 13.49 -28.56
C ASP A 298 8.18 12.17 -28.81
N PHE A 299 6.88 12.16 -28.56
CA PHE A 299 6.04 11.04 -28.94
C PHE A 299 5.97 10.89 -30.47
N PRO A 300 6.06 9.67 -31.01
CA PRO A 300 6.13 9.45 -32.43
C PRO A 300 4.81 9.80 -33.13
N THR A 301 4.82 10.81 -33.98
CA THR A 301 3.78 11.08 -34.98
C THR A 301 4.08 10.39 -36.31
N VAL A 302 5.36 10.20 -36.62
CA VAL A 302 5.94 9.38 -37.68
C VAL A 302 7.03 8.52 -37.10
N ALA A 303 7.40 7.45 -37.78
CA ALA A 303 8.51 6.60 -37.30
C ALA A 303 9.83 7.36 -37.37
N TYR A 304 10.63 7.29 -36.31
CA TYR A 304 11.98 7.88 -36.24
C TYR A 304 12.94 6.98 -35.46
N ASP A 305 14.23 7.09 -35.79
CA ASP A 305 15.31 6.44 -35.07
C ASP A 305 15.96 7.46 -34.12
N VAL A 306 16.47 6.97 -32.99
CA VAL A 306 17.28 7.82 -32.09
C VAL A 306 18.58 8.23 -32.78
N ALA A 307 19.11 9.38 -32.44
CA ALA A 307 20.29 9.93 -33.12
C ALA A 307 21.55 9.09 -32.90
N GLU A 308 21.69 8.47 -31.72
CA GLU A 308 22.86 7.66 -31.36
C GLU A 308 22.42 6.29 -30.85
N PRO A 309 22.09 5.34 -31.74
CA PRO A 309 21.72 4.00 -31.33
C PRO A 309 22.92 3.26 -30.70
N PRO A 310 22.68 2.34 -29.74
CA PRO A 310 23.75 1.55 -29.17
C PRO A 310 24.42 0.67 -30.23
N PRO A 311 25.66 0.24 -30.02
CA PRO A 311 26.34 -0.67 -30.95
C PRO A 311 25.58 -1.99 -31.03
N MET A 312 25.15 -2.34 -32.24
CA MET A 312 24.49 -3.61 -32.55
C MET A 312 25.54 -4.69 -32.78
N GLY A 313 25.84 -5.44 -31.75
CA GLY A 313 26.81 -6.56 -31.77
C GLY A 313 26.18 -7.83 -31.16
N SER A 314 26.99 -8.85 -30.93
CA SER A 314 26.55 -10.09 -30.30
C SER A 314 26.07 -9.95 -28.86
N ALA A 315 26.30 -8.80 -28.23
CA ALA A 315 25.92 -8.51 -26.86
C ALA A 315 24.48 -7.95 -26.72
N ARG A 316 23.82 -7.59 -27.84
CA ARG A 316 22.47 -7.02 -27.84
C ARG A 316 21.60 -7.68 -28.90
N ALA A 317 20.32 -7.80 -28.56
CA ALA A 317 19.28 -8.29 -29.48
C ALA A 317 18.18 -7.25 -29.66
N PRO A 318 17.55 -7.16 -30.85
CA PRO A 318 16.38 -6.34 -31.05
C PRO A 318 15.16 -6.95 -30.34
N VAL A 319 14.42 -6.14 -29.60
CA VAL A 319 13.13 -6.52 -28.98
C VAL A 319 12.10 -5.47 -29.35
N GLU A 320 10.98 -5.91 -29.91
CA GLU A 320 9.86 -5.04 -30.20
C GLU A 320 8.84 -5.04 -29.05
N THR A 321 8.40 -3.85 -28.67
CA THR A 321 7.36 -3.65 -27.64
C THR A 321 6.32 -2.65 -28.13
N THR A 322 5.08 -2.84 -27.67
CA THR A 322 4.03 -1.81 -27.76
C THR A 322 3.83 -1.22 -26.37
N VAL A 323 3.99 0.09 -26.26
CA VAL A 323 3.73 0.84 -25.03
C VAL A 323 2.37 1.53 -25.15
N ALA A 324 1.48 1.28 -24.18
CA ALA A 324 0.19 1.92 -24.10
C ALA A 324 0.07 2.66 -22.76
N LEU A 325 0.06 3.99 -22.81
CA LEU A 325 0.08 4.87 -21.64
C LEU A 325 -1.33 5.08 -21.11
N LEU A 326 -1.50 4.94 -19.80
CA LEU A 326 -2.72 5.23 -19.06
C LEU A 326 -2.69 6.63 -18.43
N ALA A 327 -1.50 7.11 -18.07
CA ALA A 327 -1.25 8.45 -17.56
C ALA A 327 -0.51 9.31 -18.61
N GLU A 328 -0.61 10.64 -18.48
CA GLU A 328 0.18 11.56 -19.30
C GLU A 328 1.67 11.46 -18.92
N HIS A 329 2.52 11.54 -19.93
CA HIS A 329 3.97 11.54 -19.79
C HIS A 329 4.54 12.65 -20.68
N THR A 330 5.58 13.30 -20.23
CA THR A 330 6.27 14.34 -21.01
C THR A 330 7.03 13.77 -22.19
N ARG A 331 7.56 12.53 -22.04
CA ARG A 331 8.37 11.85 -23.04
C ARG A 331 8.02 10.37 -23.14
N PRO A 332 8.22 9.77 -24.31
CA PRO A 332 8.09 8.32 -24.46
C PRO A 332 9.21 7.60 -23.72
N PHE A 333 8.94 6.40 -23.26
CA PHE A 333 9.92 5.48 -22.70
C PHE A 333 9.98 4.17 -23.51
N GLY A 334 11.08 3.45 -23.38
CA GLY A 334 11.28 2.13 -23.97
C GLY A 334 12.24 1.30 -23.13
N LEU A 335 12.37 0.02 -23.48
CA LEU A 335 13.31 -0.89 -22.82
C LEU A 335 14.74 -0.39 -22.97
N GLU A 336 15.50 -0.38 -21.89
CA GLU A 336 16.95 -0.09 -21.77
C GLU A 336 17.52 0.88 -22.82
N ALA A 337 17.64 0.42 -24.05
CA ALA A 337 18.28 1.14 -25.16
C ALA A 337 17.34 1.20 -26.37
N PRO A 338 16.34 2.09 -26.37
CA PRO A 338 15.46 2.28 -27.51
C PRO A 338 16.24 2.72 -28.75
N VAL A 339 15.89 2.18 -29.92
CA VAL A 339 16.53 2.48 -31.19
C VAL A 339 15.55 3.19 -32.12
N ARG A 340 14.28 2.74 -32.13
CA ARG A 340 13.28 3.25 -33.05
C ARG A 340 11.92 3.38 -32.37
N PHE A 341 11.29 4.51 -32.58
CA PHE A 341 9.93 4.79 -32.14
C PHE A 341 8.98 4.86 -33.35
N THR A 342 7.83 4.20 -33.26
CA THR A 342 6.84 4.13 -34.35
C THR A 342 5.46 4.42 -33.80
N PRO A 343 4.66 5.31 -34.44
CA PRO A 343 3.28 5.52 -34.02
C PRO A 343 2.48 4.23 -34.16
N ALA A 344 1.62 3.96 -33.20
CA ALA A 344 0.72 2.82 -33.23
C ALA A 344 -0.74 3.28 -33.12
N ARG A 345 -1.64 2.47 -33.70
CA ARG A 345 -3.07 2.74 -33.58
C ARG A 345 -3.48 2.54 -32.12
N ASN A 346 -4.15 3.54 -31.54
CA ASN A 346 -4.73 3.41 -30.20
C ASN A 346 -5.99 2.54 -30.26
N PRO A 347 -6.00 1.35 -29.66
CA PRO A 347 -7.16 0.44 -29.73
C PRO A 347 -8.32 0.91 -28.84
N ASP A 348 -8.04 1.68 -27.78
CA ASP A 348 -9.06 2.23 -26.88
C ASP A 348 -8.63 3.63 -26.40
N ALA A 349 -9.03 4.65 -27.14
CA ALA A 349 -8.70 6.05 -26.82
C ALA A 349 -9.37 6.58 -25.53
N ARG A 350 -10.32 5.84 -24.94
CA ARG A 350 -10.91 6.20 -23.63
C ARG A 350 -10.02 5.76 -22.47
N ARG A 351 -9.14 4.79 -22.70
CA ARG A 351 -8.26 4.21 -21.68
C ARG A 351 -6.83 4.64 -21.85
N PHE A 352 -6.32 4.49 -23.08
CA PHE A 352 -4.94 4.80 -23.37
C PHE A 352 -4.83 6.22 -23.89
N ARG A 353 -4.04 7.03 -23.21
CA ARG A 353 -3.73 8.39 -23.64
C ARG A 353 -2.92 8.37 -24.94
N ARG A 354 -1.90 7.53 -24.97
CA ARG A 354 -1.03 7.35 -26.14
C ARG A 354 -0.65 5.88 -26.30
N VAL A 355 -0.44 5.45 -27.55
CA VAL A 355 0.06 4.12 -27.88
C VAL A 355 1.12 4.25 -28.97
N TYR A 356 2.26 3.61 -28.77
CA TYR A 356 3.36 3.61 -29.72
C TYR A 356 4.14 2.30 -29.64
N LYS A 357 4.90 1.97 -30.71
CA LYS A 357 5.81 0.84 -30.75
C LYS A 357 7.25 1.31 -30.57
N VAL A 358 8.03 0.50 -29.87
CA VAL A 358 9.45 0.73 -29.65
C VAL A 358 10.23 -0.51 -30.05
N SER A 359 11.24 -0.34 -30.90
CA SER A 359 12.27 -1.34 -31.11
C SER A 359 13.47 -0.95 -30.25
N SER A 360 13.88 -1.82 -29.34
CA SER A 360 14.98 -1.61 -28.39
C SER A 360 16.08 -2.63 -28.62
N ALA A 361 17.34 -2.20 -28.50
CA ALA A 361 18.52 -3.08 -28.54
C ALA A 361 18.84 -3.51 -27.10
N VAL A 362 18.16 -4.55 -26.61
CA VAL A 362 18.30 -5.02 -25.24
C VAL A 362 19.59 -5.81 -25.03
N LEU A 363 20.14 -5.73 -23.83
CA LEU A 363 21.34 -6.46 -23.46
C LEU A 363 21.03 -7.97 -23.29
N THR A 364 21.81 -8.83 -23.94
CA THR A 364 21.73 -10.29 -23.81
C THR A 364 22.95 -10.89 -23.16
N ALA A 365 24.02 -10.08 -23.05
CA ALA A 365 25.26 -10.45 -22.44
C ALA A 365 25.19 -10.34 -20.91
N ASP A 366 25.78 -11.28 -20.21
CA ASP A 366 25.97 -11.23 -18.77
C ASP A 366 27.13 -10.27 -18.39
N PHE A 367 27.19 -9.88 -17.13
CA PHE A 367 28.20 -8.95 -16.64
C PHE A 367 29.63 -9.48 -16.78
N SER A 368 29.82 -10.80 -16.69
CA SER A 368 31.11 -11.41 -16.81
C SER A 368 31.72 -11.22 -18.20
N SER A 369 30.89 -11.13 -19.23
CA SER A 369 31.30 -10.87 -20.61
C SER A 369 31.78 -9.45 -20.88
N MET A 370 31.52 -8.53 -19.97
CA MET A 370 31.95 -7.12 -20.06
C MET A 370 33.36 -6.89 -19.50
N LEU A 371 33.95 -7.88 -18.81
CA LEU A 371 35.31 -7.79 -18.32
C LEU A 371 36.29 -7.61 -19.50
N GLY A 372 37.20 -6.66 -19.36
CA GLY A 372 38.15 -6.28 -20.43
C GLY A 372 37.60 -5.23 -21.39
N ALA A 373 36.33 -4.83 -21.32
CA ALA A 373 35.79 -3.76 -22.14
C ALA A 373 36.38 -2.39 -21.73
N ARG A 374 36.58 -1.51 -22.70
CA ARG A 374 37.04 -0.15 -22.41
C ARG A 374 35.90 0.74 -22.04
N ALA A 375 36.14 1.73 -21.18
CA ALA A 375 35.15 2.72 -20.81
C ALA A 375 35.04 3.87 -21.85
N GLY A 376 33.81 4.19 -22.23
CA GLY A 376 33.49 5.29 -23.15
C GLY A 376 33.40 4.89 -24.62
N ASN A 377 32.84 5.78 -25.43
CA ASN A 377 32.74 5.62 -26.88
C ASN A 377 33.98 6.24 -27.54
N PRO A 378 34.71 5.51 -28.36
CA PRO A 378 35.88 6.03 -29.05
C PRO A 378 35.53 7.16 -30.05
N SER A 379 34.30 7.27 -30.51
CA SER A 379 33.83 8.32 -31.41
C SER A 379 33.50 9.64 -30.71
N TRP A 380 33.42 9.69 -29.38
CA TRP A 380 33.13 10.93 -28.66
C TRP A 380 34.23 11.96 -28.80
N SER A 381 33.81 13.20 -28.97
CA SER A 381 34.67 14.38 -28.85
C SER A 381 35.21 14.49 -27.40
N ALA A 382 36.25 15.31 -27.23
CA ALA A 382 36.78 15.59 -25.91
C ALA A 382 35.73 16.26 -24.99
N GLU A 383 34.83 17.08 -25.53
CA GLU A 383 33.78 17.77 -24.81
C GLU A 383 32.69 16.81 -24.36
N GLU A 384 32.22 15.93 -25.25
CA GLU A 384 31.21 14.87 -24.87
C GLU A 384 31.77 13.97 -23.79
N ARG A 385 33.01 13.51 -23.92
CA ARG A 385 33.68 12.71 -22.89
C ARG A 385 33.78 13.47 -21.57
N ALA A 386 34.15 14.76 -21.61
CA ALA A 386 34.24 15.59 -20.42
C ALA A 386 32.88 15.72 -19.71
N THR A 387 31.78 15.85 -20.47
CA THR A 387 30.42 15.93 -19.90
C THR A 387 30.10 14.65 -19.11
N TYR A 388 30.39 13.48 -19.66
CA TYR A 388 30.09 12.21 -18.99
C TYR A 388 31.05 11.85 -17.85
N THR A 389 32.19 12.54 -17.73
CA THR A 389 33.21 12.28 -16.69
C THR A 389 33.34 13.43 -15.68
N ALA A 390 32.64 14.55 -15.88
CA ALA A 390 32.65 15.66 -14.94
C ALA A 390 32.08 15.24 -13.58
N ALA A 391 32.89 15.32 -12.52
CA ALA A 391 32.55 14.97 -11.16
C ALA A 391 32.65 16.19 -10.24
N PRO A 392 32.04 16.16 -9.05
CA PRO A 392 32.25 17.20 -8.04
C PRO A 392 33.73 17.37 -7.73
N SER A 393 34.15 18.62 -7.47
CA SER A 393 35.55 18.95 -7.16
C SER A 393 36.00 18.50 -5.75
N ASP A 394 35.09 18.02 -4.92
CA ASP A 394 35.38 17.52 -3.58
C ASP A 394 36.27 16.28 -3.68
N PRO A 395 37.50 16.30 -3.09
CA PRO A 395 38.45 15.19 -3.20
C PRO A 395 37.97 13.91 -2.55
N ARG A 396 37.02 13.99 -1.61
CA ARG A 396 36.49 12.82 -0.90
C ARG A 396 35.86 11.78 -1.85
N TYR A 397 35.26 12.24 -2.97
CA TYR A 397 34.72 11.31 -3.97
C TYR A 397 35.82 10.46 -4.61
N ALA A 398 36.91 11.07 -5.02
CA ALA A 398 38.04 10.36 -5.63
C ALA A 398 38.75 9.45 -4.63
N GLU A 399 38.96 9.92 -3.41
CA GLU A 399 39.57 9.14 -2.33
C GLU A 399 38.74 7.91 -1.98
N LEU A 400 37.41 8.08 -1.87
CA LEU A 400 36.51 6.96 -1.59
C LEU A 400 36.46 5.96 -2.74
N ALA A 401 36.34 6.42 -3.98
CA ALA A 401 36.34 5.55 -5.17
C ALA A 401 37.63 4.72 -5.26
N GLN A 402 38.79 5.34 -5.06
CA GLN A 402 40.07 4.65 -5.05
C GLN A 402 40.17 3.63 -3.90
N ARG A 403 39.71 3.99 -2.71
CA ARG A 403 39.67 3.08 -1.54
C ARG A 403 38.82 1.86 -1.84
N ILE A 404 37.61 2.04 -2.37
CA ILE A 404 36.71 0.93 -2.73
C ILE A 404 37.41 -0.01 -3.73
N ILE A 405 38.01 0.56 -4.78
CA ILE A 405 38.71 -0.23 -5.81
C ILE A 405 39.90 -1.01 -5.21
N GLN A 406 40.66 -0.37 -4.33
CA GLN A 406 41.83 -1.04 -3.70
C GLN A 406 41.42 -2.12 -2.71
N GLU A 407 40.37 -1.91 -1.92
CA GLU A 407 39.90 -2.86 -0.91
C GLU A 407 39.15 -4.05 -1.49
N GLN A 408 38.32 -3.81 -2.52
CA GLN A 408 37.42 -4.85 -3.03
C GLN A 408 37.95 -5.59 -4.26
N LEU A 409 38.91 -5.01 -5.01
CA LEU A 409 39.40 -5.64 -6.23
C LEU A 409 40.82 -6.13 -6.11
N PRO A 410 41.09 -7.36 -6.61
CA PRO A 410 42.44 -7.84 -6.79
C PRO A 410 43.19 -6.95 -7.79
N GLU A 411 44.51 -6.86 -7.68
CA GLU A 411 45.36 -5.92 -8.43
C GLU A 411 45.12 -5.97 -9.94
N HIS A 412 44.95 -7.13 -10.51
CA HIS A 412 44.78 -7.32 -11.96
C HIS A 412 43.38 -6.86 -12.48
N LEU A 413 42.38 -6.62 -11.62
CA LEU A 413 41.06 -6.10 -11.98
C LEU A 413 40.85 -4.63 -11.62
N ARG A 414 41.82 -3.99 -10.95
CA ARG A 414 41.66 -2.58 -10.51
C ARG A 414 41.51 -1.60 -11.65
N GLU A 415 42.08 -1.94 -12.82
CA GLU A 415 41.95 -1.09 -14.03
C GLU A 415 40.76 -1.50 -14.92
N ASP A 416 40.09 -2.59 -14.63
CA ASP A 416 38.97 -3.07 -15.42
C ASP A 416 37.70 -2.26 -15.13
N PRO A 417 37.07 -1.60 -16.15
CA PRO A 417 35.89 -0.80 -15.97
C PRO A 417 34.71 -1.57 -15.40
N ALA A 418 34.41 -2.78 -15.87
CA ALA A 418 33.30 -3.57 -15.39
C ALA A 418 33.54 -4.01 -13.92
N ALA A 419 34.75 -4.40 -13.56
CA ALA A 419 35.08 -4.72 -12.18
C ALA A 419 34.92 -3.49 -11.25
N ARG A 420 35.34 -2.29 -11.69
CA ARG A 420 35.13 -1.04 -10.93
C ARG A 420 33.65 -0.73 -10.72
N ILE A 421 32.79 -0.93 -11.74
CA ILE A 421 31.34 -0.77 -11.62
C ILE A 421 30.82 -1.69 -10.51
N ALA A 422 31.15 -2.98 -10.58
CA ALA A 422 30.71 -3.98 -9.60
C ALA A 422 31.18 -3.66 -8.17
N ALA A 423 32.43 -3.22 -8.01
CA ALA A 423 32.96 -2.85 -6.70
C ALA A 423 32.22 -1.65 -6.09
N ILE A 424 31.95 -0.60 -6.89
CA ILE A 424 31.29 0.61 -6.41
C ILE A 424 29.81 0.33 -6.10
N THR A 425 29.07 -0.35 -6.98
CA THR A 425 27.66 -0.70 -6.74
C THR A 425 27.52 -1.65 -5.58
N GLY A 426 28.40 -2.66 -5.46
CA GLY A 426 28.42 -3.59 -4.35
C GLY A 426 28.71 -2.89 -3.01
N TRP A 427 29.69 -1.98 -2.96
CA TRP A 427 30.01 -1.22 -1.75
C TRP A 427 28.84 -0.35 -1.26
N LEU A 428 28.16 0.34 -2.18
CA LEU A 428 26.98 1.13 -1.87
C LEU A 428 25.82 0.24 -1.44
N GLY A 429 25.61 -0.90 -2.10
CA GLY A 429 24.55 -1.84 -1.78
C GLY A 429 24.71 -2.44 -0.38
N GLU A 430 25.93 -2.85 0.00
CA GLU A 430 26.20 -3.44 1.31
C GLU A 430 26.02 -2.46 2.49
N ARG A 431 26.32 -1.18 2.28
CA ARG A 431 26.33 -0.16 3.34
C ARG A 431 25.13 0.76 3.34
N GLY A 432 24.47 0.88 2.19
CA GLY A 432 23.34 1.78 2.01
C GLY A 432 22.07 1.26 2.65
N THR A 433 21.25 2.19 3.12
CA THR A 433 19.91 1.93 3.63
C THR A 433 18.88 2.63 2.73
N TYR A 434 17.99 1.85 2.10
CA TYR A 434 16.93 2.41 1.27
C TYR A 434 15.78 2.93 2.13
N SER A 435 15.46 4.19 1.98
CA SER A 435 14.35 4.85 2.68
C SER A 435 13.78 5.96 1.80
N LEU A 436 12.45 6.04 1.71
CA LEU A 436 11.78 7.17 1.04
C LEU A 436 11.85 8.47 1.86
N ARG A 437 12.30 8.39 3.11
CA ARG A 437 12.59 9.54 3.95
C ARG A 437 14.09 9.74 4.05
N SER A 438 14.52 10.94 3.75
CA SER A 438 15.91 11.38 3.85
C SER A 438 15.97 12.71 4.58
N ARG A 439 17.13 13.36 4.62
CA ARG A 439 17.34 14.70 5.19
C ARG A 439 18.45 15.45 4.46
N HIS A 440 18.62 15.12 3.20
CA HIS A 440 19.75 15.60 2.40
C HIS A 440 19.36 16.70 1.42
N ALA A 441 18.05 16.99 1.24
CA ALA A 441 17.54 17.89 0.20
C ALA A 441 18.08 19.33 0.33
N ASP A 442 18.17 19.84 1.56
CA ASP A 442 18.61 21.21 1.84
C ASP A 442 20.14 21.38 1.86
N ALA A 443 20.92 20.29 1.76
CA ALA A 443 22.38 20.36 1.79
C ALA A 443 22.92 21.07 0.55
N GLU A 444 24.05 21.76 0.65
CA GLU A 444 24.75 22.40 -0.46
C GLU A 444 25.12 21.37 -1.53
N ASP A 445 25.66 20.22 -1.11
CA ASP A 445 25.84 19.02 -1.93
C ASP A 445 25.06 17.85 -1.30
N PRO A 446 23.81 17.60 -1.74
CA PRO A 446 22.97 16.52 -1.19
C PRO A 446 23.60 15.13 -1.34
N THR A 447 24.37 14.92 -2.42
CA THR A 447 25.03 13.64 -2.64
C THR A 447 26.19 13.42 -1.69
N ALA A 448 26.98 14.47 -1.38
CA ALA A 448 28.04 14.39 -0.38
C ALA A 448 27.48 14.17 1.02
N ASP A 449 26.40 14.87 1.38
CA ASP A 449 25.75 14.73 2.68
C ASP A 449 25.20 13.31 2.86
N PHE A 450 24.61 12.71 1.81
CA PHE A 450 24.20 11.30 1.80
C PHE A 450 25.40 10.36 1.90
N LEU A 451 26.37 10.47 0.98
CA LEU A 451 27.46 9.51 0.80
C LEU A 451 28.44 9.46 1.97
N PHE A 452 28.77 10.64 2.53
CA PHE A 452 29.69 10.78 3.65
C PHE A 452 28.98 10.92 5.00
N GLY A 453 27.64 10.93 4.98
CA GLY A 453 26.77 10.97 6.16
C GLY A 453 26.29 9.58 6.59
N ASP A 454 24.98 9.35 6.52
CA ASP A 454 24.34 8.13 7.03
C ASP A 454 24.00 7.07 5.97
N LEU A 455 24.24 7.34 4.68
CA LEU A 455 23.91 6.47 3.55
C LEU A 455 22.44 6.04 3.51
N THR A 456 21.54 6.89 4.07
CA THR A 456 20.10 6.61 4.11
C THR A 456 19.37 7.48 3.11
N GLY A 457 18.75 6.89 2.09
CA GLY A 457 18.05 7.61 1.05
C GLY A 457 17.33 6.69 0.05
N TYR A 458 16.82 7.26 -1.03
CA TYR A 458 16.11 6.54 -2.08
C TYR A 458 16.90 6.56 -3.40
N CYS A 459 16.34 5.99 -4.47
CA CYS A 459 17.03 5.73 -5.74
C CYS A 459 17.85 6.92 -6.28
N VAL A 460 17.34 8.17 -6.19
CA VAL A 460 18.05 9.35 -6.67
C VAL A 460 19.38 9.57 -5.93
N HIS A 461 19.41 9.37 -4.61
CA HIS A 461 20.63 9.49 -3.80
C HIS A 461 21.65 8.44 -4.20
N PHE A 462 21.25 7.17 -4.32
CA PHE A 462 22.14 6.07 -4.71
C PHE A 462 22.64 6.25 -6.13
N ALA A 463 21.78 6.67 -7.07
CA ALA A 463 22.14 6.86 -8.46
C ALA A 463 23.20 7.99 -8.63
N HIS A 464 23.03 9.11 -7.95
CA HIS A 464 24.02 10.21 -8.00
C HIS A 464 25.32 9.83 -7.29
N ALA A 465 25.25 9.18 -6.11
CA ALA A 465 26.43 8.72 -5.40
C ALA A 465 27.26 7.73 -6.24
N ALA A 466 26.60 6.76 -6.84
CA ALA A 466 27.25 5.80 -7.74
C ALA A 466 27.85 6.49 -8.96
N ALA A 467 27.09 7.40 -9.60
CA ALA A 467 27.56 8.14 -10.77
C ALA A 467 28.80 8.99 -10.43
N TYR A 468 28.83 9.70 -9.31
CA TYR A 468 29.99 10.51 -8.93
C TYR A 468 31.21 9.67 -8.56
N LEU A 469 31.04 8.56 -7.86
CA LEU A 469 32.14 7.64 -7.59
C LEU A 469 32.70 7.01 -8.87
N MET A 470 31.83 6.62 -9.80
CA MET A 470 32.22 6.07 -11.08
C MET A 470 32.95 7.11 -11.96
N ARG A 471 32.45 8.35 -12.01
CA ARG A 471 33.12 9.46 -12.70
C ARG A 471 34.47 9.79 -12.09
N ALA A 472 34.57 9.82 -10.78
CA ALA A 472 35.83 9.99 -10.05
C ALA A 472 36.82 8.83 -10.30
N ALA A 473 36.32 7.62 -10.61
CA ALA A 473 37.11 6.47 -11.07
C ALA A 473 37.42 6.52 -12.58
N GLY A 474 37.05 7.59 -13.32
CA GLY A 474 37.31 7.75 -14.75
C GLY A 474 36.32 7.04 -15.66
N LEU A 475 35.18 6.60 -15.16
CA LEU A 475 34.13 5.91 -15.91
C LEU A 475 33.10 6.95 -16.43
N PRO A 476 32.85 7.03 -17.75
CA PRO A 476 31.77 7.84 -18.29
C PRO A 476 30.41 7.32 -17.81
N THR A 477 29.72 8.15 -17.04
CA THR A 477 28.51 7.73 -16.31
C THR A 477 27.44 8.82 -16.41
N ARG A 478 26.18 8.40 -16.48
CA ARG A 478 25.01 9.29 -16.36
C ARG A 478 23.98 8.68 -15.39
N VAL A 479 23.04 9.46 -14.92
CA VAL A 479 21.87 8.98 -14.20
C VAL A 479 20.72 8.91 -15.16
N ALA A 480 20.09 7.75 -15.27
CA ALA A 480 18.87 7.55 -16.03
C ALA A 480 17.65 7.51 -15.09
N SER A 481 16.49 7.86 -15.62
CA SER A 481 15.21 7.75 -14.92
C SER A 481 14.14 7.14 -15.80
N GLY A 482 13.13 6.57 -15.14
CA GLY A 482 12.00 5.88 -15.75
C GLY A 482 11.38 4.88 -14.79
N TYR A 483 11.22 3.64 -15.23
CA TYR A 483 10.62 2.57 -14.41
C TYR A 483 11.53 1.35 -14.35
N ALA A 484 11.63 0.74 -13.16
CA ALA A 484 12.32 -0.53 -12.94
C ALA A 484 11.31 -1.55 -12.40
N ILE A 485 11.14 -2.66 -13.10
CA ILE A 485 10.09 -3.64 -12.81
C ILE A 485 10.71 -5.04 -12.75
N ASP A 486 10.53 -5.73 -11.63
CA ASP A 486 11.00 -7.10 -11.43
C ASP A 486 10.40 -8.05 -12.50
N GLU A 487 11.23 -8.87 -13.10
CA GLU A 487 10.84 -9.87 -14.11
C GLU A 487 9.74 -10.81 -13.61
N ALA A 488 9.78 -11.18 -12.33
CA ALA A 488 8.79 -12.06 -11.72
C ALA A 488 7.35 -11.49 -11.82
N THR A 489 7.20 -10.17 -12.02
CA THR A 489 5.88 -9.53 -12.18
C THR A 489 5.25 -9.83 -13.54
N ARG A 490 6.03 -10.16 -14.55
CA ARG A 490 5.53 -10.53 -15.89
C ARG A 490 4.83 -11.90 -15.90
N GLN A 491 5.15 -12.78 -14.94
CA GLN A 491 4.53 -14.10 -14.75
C GLN A 491 4.46 -14.97 -16.03
N GLY A 492 5.45 -14.85 -16.91
CA GLY A 492 5.51 -15.58 -18.17
C GLY A 492 4.54 -15.06 -19.27
N GLY A 493 3.78 -14.01 -19.00
CA GLY A 493 2.91 -13.34 -19.97
C GLY A 493 3.67 -12.43 -20.93
N SER A 494 2.99 -11.95 -21.96
CA SER A 494 3.56 -10.99 -22.93
C SER A 494 3.30 -9.53 -22.56
N ALA A 495 2.64 -9.24 -21.46
CA ALA A 495 2.37 -7.89 -20.99
C ALA A 495 3.06 -7.63 -19.65
N LEU A 496 3.55 -6.40 -19.46
CA LEU A 496 4.15 -5.89 -18.24
C LEU A 496 3.38 -4.65 -17.80
N LEU A 497 2.79 -4.68 -16.62
CA LEU A 497 2.10 -3.54 -16.04
C LEU A 497 3.11 -2.59 -15.43
N VAL A 498 3.07 -1.33 -15.87
CA VAL A 498 3.86 -0.24 -15.30
C VAL A 498 3.00 0.50 -14.30
N THR A 499 3.46 0.61 -13.05
CA THR A 499 2.79 1.34 -11.97
C THR A 499 3.63 2.52 -11.53
N GLY A 500 3.01 3.54 -10.93
CA GLY A 500 3.73 4.70 -10.40
C GLY A 500 4.79 4.33 -9.37
N GLY A 501 4.54 3.29 -8.57
CA GLY A 501 5.51 2.79 -7.60
C GLY A 501 6.74 2.09 -8.19
N ALA A 502 6.76 1.82 -9.49
CA ALA A 502 7.93 1.31 -10.21
C ALA A 502 8.87 2.43 -10.70
N SER A 503 8.55 3.70 -10.45
CA SER A 503 9.43 4.84 -10.74
C SER A 503 10.80 4.64 -10.12
N HIS A 504 11.84 4.84 -10.91
CA HIS A 504 13.22 4.56 -10.49
C HIS A 504 14.24 5.46 -11.19
N ALA A 505 15.34 5.70 -10.49
CA ALA A 505 16.54 6.32 -11.05
C ALA A 505 17.74 5.40 -10.83
N TRP A 506 18.58 5.26 -11.87
CA TRP A 506 19.74 4.37 -11.83
C TRP A 506 20.92 4.97 -12.60
N PRO A 507 22.16 4.61 -12.25
CA PRO A 507 23.32 4.98 -13.04
C PRO A 507 23.47 4.10 -14.26
N GLU A 508 23.93 4.70 -15.37
CA GLU A 508 24.35 3.99 -16.58
C GLU A 508 25.81 4.32 -16.89
N VAL A 509 26.61 3.32 -17.22
CA VAL A 509 28.02 3.48 -17.62
C VAL A 509 28.18 3.07 -19.07
N TYR A 510 28.95 3.84 -19.85
CA TYR A 510 29.21 3.47 -21.23
C TYR A 510 30.44 2.56 -21.35
N LEU A 511 30.23 1.37 -21.92
CA LEU A 511 31.28 0.41 -22.25
C LEU A 511 31.39 0.21 -23.76
N GLU A 512 32.62 0.23 -24.27
CA GLU A 512 32.88 0.02 -25.70
C GLU A 512 32.39 -1.36 -26.16
N GLY A 513 31.62 -1.38 -27.25
CA GLY A 513 30.99 -2.59 -27.78
C GLY A 513 29.65 -2.96 -27.13
N PHE A 514 29.35 -2.43 -25.95
CA PHE A 514 28.09 -2.67 -25.23
C PHE A 514 27.16 -1.44 -25.24
N GLY A 515 27.70 -0.21 -25.33
CA GLY A 515 26.93 1.02 -25.15
C GLY A 515 26.66 1.33 -23.68
N TRP A 516 25.56 2.01 -23.38
CA TRP A 516 25.10 2.29 -22.03
C TRP A 516 24.63 1.01 -21.35
N VAL A 517 25.22 0.70 -20.20
CA VAL A 517 24.93 -0.48 -19.37
C VAL A 517 24.41 -0.01 -18.02
N VAL A 518 23.33 -0.60 -17.56
CA VAL A 518 22.75 -0.32 -16.25
C VAL A 518 23.71 -0.77 -15.15
N ALA A 519 23.97 0.10 -14.19
CA ALA A 519 24.85 -0.12 -13.03
C ALA A 519 24.09 0.18 -11.73
N ASP A 520 22.87 -0.36 -11.58
CA ASP A 520 21.98 -0.04 -10.48
C ASP A 520 22.51 -0.54 -9.14
N VAL A 521 22.12 0.16 -8.07
CA VAL A 521 22.51 -0.15 -6.70
C VAL A 521 21.32 -0.77 -5.96
N THR A 522 21.48 -1.99 -5.50
CA THR A 522 20.46 -2.67 -4.69
C THR A 522 20.88 -2.68 -3.21
N PRO A 523 20.35 -1.78 -2.36
CA PRO A 523 20.69 -1.73 -0.96
C PRO A 523 20.27 -2.99 -0.21
N ALA A 524 21.15 -3.50 0.66
CA ALA A 524 20.89 -4.68 1.48
C ALA A 524 19.84 -4.41 2.57
N GLN A 525 19.73 -3.15 3.02
CA GLN A 525 18.74 -2.72 4.02
C GLN A 525 17.68 -1.83 3.35
N VAL A 526 16.42 -2.22 3.50
CA VAL A 526 15.28 -1.47 2.96
C VAL A 526 14.32 -1.16 4.10
N LEU A 527 14.17 0.11 4.43
CA LEU A 527 13.25 0.59 5.47
C LEU A 527 11.84 0.86 4.94
N THR A 528 11.70 0.97 3.63
CA THR A 528 10.40 1.19 2.98
C THR A 528 9.71 -0.15 2.77
N PRO A 529 8.44 -0.30 3.20
CA PRO A 529 7.68 -1.51 2.92
C PRO A 529 7.60 -1.78 1.41
N PRO A 530 7.73 -3.04 0.96
CA PRO A 530 7.53 -3.37 -0.44
C PRO A 530 6.11 -2.97 -0.87
N GLY A 531 5.98 -2.42 -2.06
CA GLY A 531 4.69 -2.09 -2.66
C GLY A 531 3.79 -3.33 -2.80
N PRO A 532 2.47 -3.15 -2.97
CA PRO A 532 1.58 -4.25 -3.26
C PRO A 532 2.03 -4.95 -4.56
N PRO A 533 1.91 -6.29 -4.63
CA PRO A 533 2.23 -7.01 -5.87
C PRO A 533 1.33 -6.50 -7.00
N PRO A 534 1.85 -6.39 -8.22
CA PRO A 534 1.06 -5.98 -9.38
C PRO A 534 -0.13 -6.91 -9.59
N ASP A 535 -1.25 -6.34 -10.01
CA ASP A 535 -2.46 -7.10 -10.34
C ASP A 535 -2.27 -7.82 -11.67
N ALA A 536 -2.02 -9.13 -11.61
CA ALA A 536 -1.76 -9.96 -12.79
C ALA A 536 -2.95 -10.01 -13.76
N ASP A 537 -4.16 -9.93 -13.26
CA ASP A 537 -5.35 -9.95 -14.09
C ASP A 537 -5.51 -8.62 -14.84
N LEU A 538 -5.26 -7.51 -14.14
CA LEU A 538 -5.23 -6.20 -14.77
C LEU A 538 -4.14 -6.10 -15.85
N GLN A 539 -2.94 -6.64 -15.55
CA GLN A 539 -1.83 -6.71 -16.50
C GLN A 539 -2.24 -7.45 -17.79
N ARG A 540 -2.86 -8.62 -17.64
CA ARG A 540 -3.34 -9.41 -18.79
C ARG A 540 -4.40 -8.66 -19.60
N LEU A 541 -5.40 -8.10 -18.94
CA LEU A 541 -6.48 -7.36 -19.60
C LEU A 541 -5.95 -6.15 -20.37
N LEU A 542 -5.12 -5.33 -19.74
CA LEU A 542 -4.54 -4.16 -20.39
C LEU A 542 -3.60 -4.57 -21.53
N GLY A 543 -2.88 -5.68 -21.39
CA GLY A 543 -2.05 -6.25 -22.44
C GLY A 543 -2.86 -6.71 -23.64
N GLU A 544 -3.98 -7.39 -23.44
CA GLU A 544 -4.89 -7.82 -24.51
C GLU A 544 -5.50 -6.63 -25.22
N LEU A 545 -5.96 -5.63 -24.47
CA LEU A 545 -6.50 -4.39 -25.04
C LEU A 545 -5.45 -3.60 -25.84
N ALA A 546 -4.22 -3.54 -25.36
CA ALA A 546 -3.15 -2.81 -26.03
C ALA A 546 -2.67 -3.47 -27.33
N ARG A 547 -2.77 -4.79 -27.44
CA ARG A 547 -2.49 -5.53 -28.69
C ARG A 547 -3.50 -5.23 -29.80
N GLY A 548 -4.73 -4.90 -29.44
CA GLY A 548 -5.81 -4.68 -30.42
C GLY A 548 -6.16 -5.94 -31.21
N LEU A 549 -6.57 -5.74 -32.47
CA LEU A 549 -6.97 -6.85 -33.39
C LEU A 549 -5.79 -7.63 -34.02
N ASP A 550 -4.55 -7.18 -33.78
CA ASP A 550 -3.33 -7.79 -34.34
C ASP A 550 -2.69 -8.82 -33.39
N ALA A 551 -3.43 -9.34 -32.43
CA ALA A 551 -2.90 -10.26 -31.42
C ALA A 551 -2.48 -11.61 -32.07
N VAL A 552 -1.18 -11.91 -31.99
CA VAL A 552 -0.66 -13.26 -32.22
C VAL A 552 -0.94 -14.10 -30.97
N PRO A 553 -1.54 -15.31 -31.09
CA PRO A 553 -1.73 -16.16 -29.92
C PRO A 553 -0.37 -16.58 -29.34
N VAL A 554 -0.11 -16.22 -28.10
CA VAL A 554 1.02 -16.77 -27.35
C VAL A 554 0.57 -18.12 -26.77
N GLU A 555 1.31 -19.20 -27.05
CA GLU A 555 1.06 -20.50 -26.42
C GLU A 555 1.19 -20.39 -24.91
N GLU A 556 0.07 -20.61 -24.22
CA GLU A 556 0.03 -20.65 -22.75
C GLU A 556 0.71 -21.93 -22.26
N ASP A 557 1.75 -21.80 -21.44
CA ASP A 557 2.30 -22.90 -20.68
C ASP A 557 1.23 -23.48 -19.70
N ALA A 558 1.21 -24.80 -19.65
CA ALA A 558 0.17 -25.68 -19.14
C ALA A 558 -0.55 -25.28 -17.85
N PRO A 559 -1.88 -25.43 -17.77
CA PRO A 559 -2.75 -24.95 -16.69
C PRO A 559 -2.61 -25.69 -15.35
N ILE A 560 -1.76 -26.72 -15.26
CA ILE A 560 -1.69 -27.62 -14.08
C ILE A 560 -0.97 -26.99 -12.87
N SER A 561 0.00 -26.10 -13.10
CA SER A 561 0.74 -25.46 -12.02
C SER A 561 -0.03 -24.32 -11.33
N ARG A 562 -0.90 -23.63 -12.07
CA ARG A 562 -1.71 -22.51 -11.56
C ARG A 562 -2.78 -22.96 -10.56
N THR A 563 -3.44 -24.10 -10.83
CA THR A 563 -4.50 -24.64 -9.95
C THR A 563 -3.96 -25.06 -8.58
N VAL A 564 -2.74 -25.61 -8.54
CA VAL A 564 -2.09 -26.02 -7.29
C VAL A 564 -1.58 -24.80 -6.51
N ALA A 565 -1.05 -23.79 -7.18
CA ALA A 565 -0.62 -22.53 -6.56
C ALA A 565 -1.82 -21.78 -5.97
N THR A 566 -2.91 -21.63 -6.74
CA THR A 566 -4.16 -20.99 -6.28
C THR A 566 -4.79 -21.74 -5.11
N LEU A 567 -4.84 -23.07 -5.14
CA LEU A 567 -5.38 -23.88 -4.05
C LEU A 567 -4.54 -23.72 -2.77
N ARG A 568 -3.22 -23.72 -2.90
CA ARG A 568 -2.30 -23.48 -1.77
C ARG A 568 -2.50 -22.09 -1.18
N ASP A 569 -2.65 -21.08 -2.00
CA ASP A 569 -2.87 -19.70 -1.56
C ASP A 569 -4.24 -19.53 -0.92
N VAL A 570 -5.29 -20.12 -1.46
CA VAL A 570 -6.63 -20.16 -0.83
C VAL A 570 -6.58 -20.87 0.52
N LEU A 571 -5.91 -22.03 0.64
CA LEU A 571 -5.75 -22.72 1.92
C LEU A 571 -4.94 -21.91 2.93
N ARG A 572 -3.92 -21.21 2.48
CA ARG A 572 -3.11 -20.29 3.29
C ARG A 572 -3.95 -19.11 3.80
N TRP A 573 -4.78 -18.51 2.94
CA TRP A 573 -5.72 -17.45 3.30
C TRP A 573 -6.78 -17.92 4.28
N ILE A 574 -7.36 -19.12 4.09
CA ILE A 574 -8.30 -19.74 5.04
C ILE A 574 -7.62 -19.95 6.39
N GLY A 575 -6.38 -20.44 6.41
CA GLY A 575 -5.60 -20.63 7.62
C GLY A 575 -5.38 -19.33 8.41
N TRP A 576 -4.95 -18.28 7.73
CA TRP A 576 -4.74 -16.96 8.34
C TRP A 576 -6.05 -16.31 8.81
N THR A 577 -7.14 -16.48 8.06
CA THR A 577 -8.47 -15.99 8.45
C THR A 577 -8.98 -16.68 9.71
N LEU A 578 -8.82 -18.00 9.80
CA LEU A 578 -9.18 -18.78 11.00
C LEU A 578 -8.33 -18.36 12.21
N LEU A 579 -7.04 -18.17 12.03
CA LEU A 579 -6.16 -17.70 13.10
C LEU A 579 -6.54 -16.29 13.57
N GLY A 580 -6.86 -15.39 12.67
CA GLY A 580 -7.36 -14.05 12.98
C GLY A 580 -8.68 -14.07 13.74
N LEU A 581 -9.62 -14.94 13.33
CA LEU A 581 -10.89 -15.12 14.04
C LEU A 581 -10.70 -15.69 15.44
N LEU A 582 -9.78 -16.63 15.63
CA LEU A 582 -9.43 -17.18 16.94
C LEU A 582 -8.79 -16.12 17.83
N ALA A 583 -7.86 -15.34 17.31
CA ALA A 583 -7.24 -14.23 18.03
C ALA A 583 -8.28 -13.17 18.43
N PHE A 584 -9.18 -12.81 17.52
CA PHE A 584 -10.28 -11.89 17.80
C PHE A 584 -11.23 -12.42 18.88
N ALA A 585 -11.64 -13.69 18.78
CA ALA A 585 -12.48 -14.33 19.79
C ALA A 585 -11.79 -14.33 21.16
N PHE A 586 -10.50 -14.61 21.21
CA PHE A 586 -9.70 -14.55 22.43
C PHE A 586 -9.71 -13.13 23.03
N VAL A 587 -9.37 -12.11 22.25
CA VAL A 587 -9.37 -10.70 22.70
C VAL A 587 -10.76 -10.28 23.18
N PHE A 588 -11.79 -10.64 22.44
CA PHE A 588 -13.19 -10.35 22.80
C PHE A 588 -13.57 -10.99 24.14
N LEU A 589 -13.21 -12.26 24.35
CA LEU A 589 -13.49 -12.97 25.59
C LEU A 589 -12.73 -12.37 26.78
N VAL A 590 -11.49 -11.95 26.59
CA VAL A 590 -10.68 -11.26 27.59
C VAL A 590 -11.27 -9.89 27.94
N ILE A 591 -11.62 -9.09 26.93
CA ILE A 591 -12.24 -7.77 27.13
C ILE A 591 -13.60 -7.93 27.84
N GLY A 592 -14.42 -8.91 27.43
CA GLY A 592 -15.69 -9.22 28.08
C GLY A 592 -15.52 -9.58 29.56
N LYS A 593 -14.51 -10.38 29.88
CA LYS A 593 -14.17 -10.76 31.24
C LYS A 593 -13.76 -9.54 32.11
N ILE A 594 -12.88 -8.69 31.56
CA ILE A 594 -12.43 -7.48 32.25
C ILE A 594 -13.60 -6.50 32.46
N ALA A 595 -14.39 -6.26 31.40
CA ALA A 595 -15.54 -5.36 31.46
C ALA A 595 -16.57 -5.81 32.52
N ARG A 596 -16.87 -7.12 32.62
CA ARG A 596 -17.77 -7.67 33.63
C ARG A 596 -17.23 -7.54 35.05
N ARG A 597 -15.92 -7.69 35.22
CA ARG A 597 -15.24 -7.53 36.51
C ARG A 597 -15.25 -6.07 36.99
N LEU A 598 -15.13 -5.14 36.05
CA LEU A 598 -15.16 -3.70 36.32
C LEU A 598 -16.58 -3.10 36.37
N ALA A 599 -17.58 -3.80 35.82
CA ALA A 599 -18.95 -3.33 35.71
C ALA A 599 -19.53 -2.76 37.04
N PRO A 600 -19.28 -3.33 38.23
CA PRO A 600 -19.77 -2.76 39.46
C PRO A 600 -19.26 -1.34 39.78
N ARG A 601 -18.06 -0.99 39.30
CA ARG A 601 -17.46 0.36 39.52
C ARG A 601 -18.17 1.45 38.72
N PHE A 602 -18.80 1.09 37.63
CA PHE A 602 -19.47 2.04 36.70
C PHE A 602 -20.99 1.88 36.68
N ALA A 603 -21.55 0.98 37.49
CA ALA A 603 -22.97 0.75 37.57
C ALA A 603 -23.69 1.88 38.29
N SER A 604 -24.90 2.21 37.83
CA SER A 604 -25.79 3.10 38.58
C SER A 604 -26.20 2.46 39.89
N LYS A 605 -26.63 3.28 40.87
CA LYS A 605 -27.06 2.78 42.20
C LYS A 605 -28.11 1.68 42.09
N ASP A 606 -29.08 1.78 41.19
CA ASP A 606 -30.15 0.81 41.01
C ASP A 606 -29.68 -0.55 40.43
N ARG A 607 -28.54 -0.53 39.71
CA ARG A 607 -27.99 -1.73 39.05
C ARG A 607 -26.76 -2.31 39.73
N LEU A 608 -26.25 -1.62 40.72
CA LEU A 608 -25.08 -2.03 41.50
C LEU A 608 -25.22 -3.44 42.11
N PRO A 609 -26.40 -3.84 42.71
CA PRO A 609 -26.57 -5.20 43.25
C PRO A 609 -26.46 -6.27 42.18
N ILE A 610 -27.06 -6.03 40.99
CA ILE A 610 -27.04 -6.97 39.85
C ILE A 610 -25.62 -7.11 39.29
N ALA A 611 -24.94 -5.99 39.12
CA ALA A 611 -23.56 -5.96 38.61
C ALA A 611 -22.57 -6.63 39.57
N SER A 612 -22.72 -6.36 40.88
CA SER A 612 -21.90 -6.98 41.94
C SER A 612 -22.09 -8.49 42.02
N TYR A 613 -23.34 -8.97 41.97
CA TYR A 613 -23.67 -10.39 41.94
C TYR A 613 -23.08 -11.09 40.71
N ARG A 614 -23.21 -10.50 39.51
CA ARG A 614 -22.62 -11.07 38.29
C ARG A 614 -21.09 -11.14 38.36
N ALA A 615 -20.43 -10.10 38.88
CA ALA A 615 -18.98 -10.10 39.06
C ALA A 615 -18.54 -11.16 40.07
N ALA A 616 -19.30 -11.37 41.13
CA ALA A 616 -19.05 -12.41 42.11
C ALA A 616 -19.25 -13.84 41.51
N LEU A 617 -20.31 -14.07 40.73
CA LEU A 617 -20.51 -15.29 39.98
C LEU A 617 -19.36 -15.63 39.04
N ASP A 618 -18.82 -14.63 38.36
CA ASP A 618 -17.67 -14.81 37.45
C ASP A 618 -16.43 -15.25 38.23
N GLN A 619 -16.18 -14.66 39.42
CA GLN A 619 -15.07 -15.06 40.29
C GLN A 619 -15.22 -16.49 40.80
N LEU A 620 -16.42 -16.89 41.20
CA LEU A 620 -16.71 -18.26 41.60
C LEU A 620 -16.54 -19.25 40.41
N GLY A 621 -17.02 -18.86 39.22
CA GLY A 621 -16.85 -19.60 37.97
C GLY A 621 -15.40 -19.82 37.56
N GLU A 622 -14.50 -18.84 37.85
CA GLU A 622 -13.05 -18.96 37.67
C GLU A 622 -12.45 -20.14 38.49
N LEU A 623 -13.05 -20.44 39.62
CA LEU A 623 -12.63 -21.51 40.53
C LEU A 623 -13.43 -22.82 40.35
N ALA A 624 -14.18 -22.92 39.25
CA ALA A 624 -15.06 -24.02 38.90
C ALA A 624 -16.27 -24.22 39.89
N LEU A 625 -16.58 -23.22 40.68
CA LEU A 625 -17.79 -23.18 41.49
C LEU A 625 -18.94 -22.67 40.65
N ARG A 626 -19.72 -23.57 40.06
CA ARG A 626 -20.83 -23.23 39.17
C ARG A 626 -22.15 -23.69 39.75
N ARG A 627 -23.21 -22.99 39.39
CA ARG A 627 -24.58 -23.35 39.73
C ARG A 627 -25.01 -24.59 38.91
N HIS A 628 -25.64 -25.59 39.57
CA HIS A 628 -26.17 -26.73 38.86
C HIS A 628 -27.45 -26.40 38.07
N PRO A 629 -27.76 -27.12 37.01
CA PRO A 629 -29.04 -26.96 36.32
C PRO A 629 -30.21 -27.17 37.30
N GLY A 630 -31.17 -26.22 37.36
CA GLY A 630 -32.30 -26.28 38.30
C GLY A 630 -32.02 -25.76 39.71
N GLU A 631 -30.77 -25.49 40.09
CA GLU A 631 -30.42 -24.94 41.41
C GLU A 631 -30.82 -23.47 41.52
N SER A 632 -31.56 -23.09 42.60
CA SER A 632 -31.88 -21.67 42.81
C SER A 632 -30.64 -20.86 43.19
N ARG A 633 -30.72 -19.53 43.06
CA ARG A 633 -29.60 -18.63 43.42
C ARG A 633 -29.26 -18.73 44.92
N GLU A 634 -30.28 -18.84 45.76
CA GLU A 634 -30.15 -18.96 47.19
C GLU A 634 -29.61 -20.36 47.61
N ALA A 635 -30.02 -21.43 46.92
CA ALA A 635 -29.49 -22.75 47.15
C ALA A 635 -28.00 -22.83 46.81
N PHE A 636 -27.61 -22.21 45.69
CA PHE A 636 -26.21 -22.10 45.31
C PHE A 636 -25.40 -21.27 46.31
N ALA A 637 -25.93 -20.13 46.78
CA ALA A 637 -25.27 -19.30 47.78
C ALA A 637 -25.04 -20.08 49.09
N ARG A 638 -26.02 -20.84 49.56
CA ARG A 638 -25.87 -21.72 50.73
C ARG A 638 -24.86 -22.84 50.54
N ARG A 639 -24.80 -23.43 49.35
CA ARG A 639 -23.81 -24.49 49.02
C ARG A 639 -22.37 -23.98 49.05
N VAL A 640 -22.15 -22.76 48.59
CA VAL A 640 -20.80 -22.17 48.55
C VAL A 640 -20.45 -21.36 49.82
N ALA A 641 -21.38 -21.20 50.76
CA ALA A 641 -21.20 -20.42 51.99
C ALA A 641 -20.01 -20.90 52.86
N THR A 642 -19.66 -22.19 52.79
CA THR A 642 -18.50 -22.77 53.49
C THR A 642 -17.16 -22.18 52.98
N VAL A 643 -17.12 -21.78 51.73
CA VAL A 643 -15.90 -21.29 51.05
C VAL A 643 -15.97 -19.78 50.79
N ALA A 644 -17.19 -19.26 50.60
CA ALA A 644 -17.45 -17.88 50.20
C ALA A 644 -18.71 -17.34 50.93
N PRO A 645 -18.67 -17.15 52.26
CA PRO A 645 -19.82 -16.69 53.03
C PRO A 645 -20.34 -15.31 52.60
N SER A 646 -19.48 -14.42 52.11
CA SER A 646 -19.87 -13.11 51.62
C SER A 646 -20.67 -13.15 50.31
N PHE A 647 -20.81 -14.28 49.64
CA PHE A 647 -21.62 -14.42 48.44
C PHE A 647 -23.12 -14.44 48.75
N GLU A 648 -23.54 -14.88 49.94
CA GLU A 648 -24.95 -14.94 50.32
C GLU A 648 -25.60 -13.54 50.44
N PRO A 649 -24.99 -12.54 51.11
CA PRO A 649 -25.51 -11.16 51.11
C PRO A 649 -25.59 -10.55 49.71
N LEU A 650 -24.60 -10.82 48.86
CA LEU A 650 -24.64 -10.36 47.46
C LEU A 650 -25.79 -10.98 46.68
N THR A 651 -26.09 -12.27 46.94
CA THR A 651 -27.23 -12.97 46.33
C THR A 651 -28.55 -12.38 46.77
N ARG A 652 -28.72 -12.13 48.09
CA ARG A 652 -29.92 -11.49 48.65
C ARG A 652 -30.16 -10.11 48.07
N ALA A 653 -29.14 -9.30 47.96
CA ALA A 653 -29.22 -7.94 47.36
C ALA A 653 -29.64 -8.02 45.88
N ASN A 654 -29.09 -8.96 45.12
CA ASN A 654 -29.48 -9.17 43.72
C ASN A 654 -30.94 -9.63 43.56
N VAL A 655 -31.41 -10.53 44.43
CA VAL A 655 -32.80 -10.99 44.41
C VAL A 655 -33.74 -9.84 44.79
N ALA A 656 -33.43 -9.07 45.85
CA ALA A 656 -34.23 -7.94 46.26
C ALA A 656 -34.33 -6.86 45.12
N ALA A 657 -33.21 -6.59 44.45
CA ALA A 657 -33.21 -5.67 43.29
C ALA A 657 -34.03 -6.20 42.11
N ALA A 658 -34.04 -7.52 41.88
CA ALA A 658 -34.84 -8.15 40.82
C ALA A 658 -36.36 -8.05 41.10
N PHE A 659 -36.77 -7.99 42.36
CA PHE A 659 -38.17 -7.84 42.78
C PHE A 659 -38.56 -6.37 43.10
N GLY A 660 -37.80 -5.40 42.63
CA GLY A 660 -38.14 -3.97 42.67
C GLY A 660 -37.72 -3.22 43.93
N SER A 661 -36.92 -3.82 44.81
CA SER A 661 -36.35 -3.10 45.95
C SER A 661 -35.31 -2.05 45.46
N ARG A 662 -35.57 -0.76 45.74
CA ARG A 662 -34.63 0.33 45.42
C ARG A 662 -33.62 0.63 46.53
N ARG A 663 -33.68 -0.09 47.68
CA ARG A 663 -32.71 0.07 48.75
C ARG A 663 -31.44 -0.66 48.41
N VAL A 664 -30.37 0.12 48.24
CA VAL A 664 -29.01 -0.45 48.04
C VAL A 664 -28.34 -0.57 49.40
N ASP A 665 -27.93 -1.79 49.75
CA ASP A 665 -27.15 -2.03 50.96
C ASP A 665 -25.77 -1.35 50.84
N PRO A 666 -25.45 -0.37 51.72
CA PRO A 666 -24.16 0.30 51.69
C PRO A 666 -22.96 -0.65 51.89
N ALA A 667 -23.17 -1.80 52.45
CA ALA A 667 -22.13 -2.81 52.69
C ALA A 667 -21.80 -3.70 51.47
N LEU A 668 -22.48 -3.51 50.32
CA LEU A 668 -22.24 -4.33 49.12
C LEU A 668 -20.79 -4.32 48.61
N GLU A 669 -20.10 -3.19 48.67
CA GLU A 669 -18.70 -3.11 48.31
C GLU A 669 -17.80 -3.86 49.27
N THR A 670 -18.12 -3.79 50.58
CA THR A 670 -17.41 -4.52 51.61
C THR A 670 -17.56 -6.05 51.45
N PHE A 671 -18.80 -6.53 51.14
CA PHE A 671 -19.01 -7.94 50.86
C PHE A 671 -18.26 -8.41 49.61
N ARG A 672 -18.16 -7.59 48.57
CA ARG A 672 -17.40 -7.91 47.37
C ARG A 672 -15.89 -7.98 47.64
N ALA A 673 -15.35 -7.09 48.44
CA ALA A 673 -13.95 -7.12 48.85
C ALA A 673 -13.65 -8.38 49.68
N LYS A 674 -14.48 -8.66 50.69
CA LYS A 674 -14.34 -9.84 51.56
C LYS A 674 -14.43 -11.14 50.75
N LEU A 675 -15.30 -11.24 49.75
CA LEU A 675 -15.38 -12.40 48.85
C LEU A 675 -14.02 -12.66 48.17
N GLY A 676 -13.33 -11.62 47.69
CA GLY A 676 -12.00 -11.77 47.11
C GLY A 676 -10.97 -12.34 48.09
N GLU A 677 -11.02 -11.91 49.34
CA GLU A 677 -10.14 -12.41 50.42
C GLU A 677 -10.49 -13.88 50.76
N GLU A 678 -11.76 -14.19 50.93
CA GLU A 678 -12.26 -15.54 51.21
C GLU A 678 -11.79 -16.55 50.15
N LEU A 679 -11.95 -16.23 48.89
CA LEU A 679 -11.47 -17.03 47.77
C LEU A 679 -9.93 -17.12 47.71
N THR A 680 -9.24 -16.09 48.19
CA THR A 680 -7.78 -16.11 48.27
C THR A 680 -7.29 -17.05 49.38
N ARG A 681 -7.99 -17.15 50.47
CA ARG A 681 -7.68 -18.08 51.56
C ARG A 681 -8.07 -19.54 51.25
N ALA A 682 -9.18 -19.72 50.54
CA ALA A 682 -9.72 -21.05 50.27
C ALA A 682 -9.03 -21.82 49.14
N PHE A 683 -8.39 -21.10 48.20
CA PHE A 683 -7.82 -21.72 46.99
C PHE A 683 -6.34 -21.38 46.78
N PRO A 684 -5.49 -22.35 46.37
CA PRO A 684 -4.07 -22.16 46.13
C PRO A 684 -3.82 -21.22 44.95
N LEU A 685 -2.65 -20.54 44.94
CA LEU A 685 -2.30 -19.52 43.99
C LEU A 685 -2.41 -19.99 42.52
N TRP A 686 -1.93 -21.21 42.23
CA TRP A 686 -1.93 -21.76 40.89
C TRP A 686 -3.36 -21.92 40.32
N ARG A 687 -4.33 -22.33 41.16
CA ARG A 687 -5.72 -22.51 40.76
C ARG A 687 -6.41 -21.17 40.49
N ARG A 688 -6.05 -20.14 41.24
CA ARG A 688 -6.52 -18.77 41.03
C ARG A 688 -5.93 -18.15 39.75
N LEU A 689 -4.66 -18.40 39.47
CA LEU A 689 -4.00 -17.96 38.23
C LEU A 689 -4.61 -18.70 37.03
N ALA A 690 -4.78 -19.98 37.09
CA ALA A 690 -5.44 -20.77 36.04
C ALA A 690 -6.86 -20.25 35.74
N GLY A 691 -7.64 -19.93 36.78
CA GLY A 691 -8.98 -19.35 36.64
C GLY A 691 -8.96 -17.97 36.02
N ARG A 692 -7.96 -17.12 36.39
CA ARG A 692 -7.76 -15.79 35.77
C ARG A 692 -7.39 -15.89 34.28
N LEU A 693 -6.56 -16.85 33.91
CA LEU A 693 -6.16 -17.11 32.53
C LEU A 693 -7.27 -17.75 31.69
N ALA A 694 -8.24 -18.45 32.33
CA ALA A 694 -9.38 -19.02 31.63
C ALA A 694 -10.35 -17.93 31.14
N PHE A 695 -10.10 -17.42 29.93
CA PHE A 695 -10.85 -16.31 29.34
C PHE A 695 -12.32 -16.61 29.03
N TRP A 696 -12.70 -17.89 28.95
CA TRP A 696 -14.09 -18.38 28.74
C TRP A 696 -14.88 -18.65 30.03
N SER A 697 -14.25 -18.51 31.20
CA SER A 697 -14.88 -18.93 32.50
C SER A 697 -16.21 -18.24 32.77
N TRP A 698 -16.40 -17.02 32.29
CA TRP A 698 -17.62 -16.22 32.48
C TRP A 698 -18.79 -16.63 31.56
N LEU A 699 -18.55 -17.38 30.48
CA LEU A 699 -19.62 -17.81 29.56
C LEU A 699 -20.59 -18.77 30.23
N GLY A 700 -20.12 -19.54 31.18
CA GLY A 700 -20.94 -20.50 31.93
C GLY A 700 -21.46 -20.00 33.29
N SER A 701 -21.30 -18.74 33.62
CA SER A 701 -21.67 -18.17 34.94
C SER A 701 -23.10 -17.57 34.96
N ARG A 702 -24.08 -18.20 34.31
CA ARG A 702 -25.49 -17.78 34.30
C ARG A 702 -26.32 -18.36 35.42
#